data_0db4a81a5391f90002be4fb44ae3da24
#
_entry.id   0db4a81a5391f90002be4fb44ae3da24
#
_cell.length_a   1.000
_cell.length_b   1.000
_cell.length_c   1.000
_cell.angle_alpha   90.00
_cell.angle_beta   90.00
_cell.angle_gamma   90.00
#
_symmetry.space_group_name_H-M   'P 1'
#
loop_
_entity.id
_entity.type
_entity.pdbx_description
1 polymer ?
#
loop_
_entity_poly.entity_id
_entity_poly.type
_entity_poly.pdbx_seq_one_letter_code
_entity_poly.pdbx_strand_id
1 'polypeptide(L)'
;MTTSGFTHRIVLVATLLTIAPAPSALAQSAIAGVVRDSSGGVLPGVSVEAASAALIEGTRTAVTDTAGSYKIENLRPGVYAVTFTLTGFRSVKREGIGLPTSFTATINAELSLGQLQESVTVTGESPLVDVRGSVSQSVMNRERLDTIPTGKDPFAVGQLIAGVTTQTPDVGGTQVMQQPTLQVHGSSNNDNVFMLDGVQIQHIGFGGNQTGFYFNDGLMEEIGYQTSSLPAEAPVGGVQINMIPHDGGNTYHGTVFITGANDRMQADNLSQNLVDLGFRKQNRVQSVYDVNVTLGGPVRRDRLWFFGTFRRWSANNFLGNTFTSTGEQAVDDQHISDATIRFTLQAKKNNKFSFHYDRSIKWRGHRPNNWLTASLNDPISDVVQTTQLNYIGEIKWSSTIGNRLLAEAAMFTLPVNYTLGFEPDAAGGAVATFDQIRSAISGVSPRMDTNSARMFTYAGNVSYVTGSHSLKVGTQVRTGWSQELFTMRGDILQITSNGVANSVRLVNTPSGHKEEGVNTALFAQDSWRLGRWTLNPGLRYEKYVMSIPAQSAPAGTWTPARDFAAQNGIVNWNTVSPRLGFSWDVFDDGRTAVKGGVSRYDRLEGVAIIQPLNQRNISFQTCPWSDTNGDLIAQNSEIVSARCTGSLQPTLGNVDPGLKRPHQWEYTALLQRQIGRFTAVSVGYYGRRFADLYTTVNAAVPSTAYTPVTIANPLTNQTLTIYNQDPATRGAVRNVLTTLPELEQHYNGVELQVNTRLNRATMFGGLTIGRDYGDQDSNDLNNPNFRINNTGLVGFDSTYQVRGGFSYRLPADVQFSGSIREATGLPQMRILIVTTSIVPGLTQVTQNVQAVPRGDYGYPWQNLVDLRLVKVFKSGGTKFEPTLDVYNLFNNNAVTNAVTTIGSSLGRPSAIVMGTLVRVGGRISF
;
A
#
# COMPACT_ATOMS: atom_id res chain seq x y z
N MET A 1 39.85 0.66 -2.52
CA MET A 1 40.44 -0.68 -2.38
C MET A 1 40.29 -1.14 -0.96
N THR A 2 39.43 -2.11 -0.68
CA THR A 2 39.61 -3.18 0.32
C THR A 2 38.42 -4.12 0.17
N THR A 3 38.66 -5.21 -0.54
CA THR A 3 37.73 -6.35 -0.74
C THR A 3 37.58 -7.25 0.49
N SER A 4 38.20 -6.92 1.61
CA SER A 4 38.27 -7.76 2.82
C SER A 4 36.98 -7.74 3.68
N GLY A 5 36.20 -6.69 3.63
CA GLY A 5 34.98 -6.58 4.48
C GLY A 5 33.78 -7.37 3.94
N PHE A 6 33.75 -7.63 2.63
CA PHE A 6 32.61 -8.32 1.98
C PHE A 6 32.71 -9.85 2.13
N THR A 7 33.91 -10.39 2.10
CA THR A 7 34.18 -11.85 2.29
C THR A 7 33.88 -12.32 3.70
N HIS A 8 34.20 -11.55 4.74
CA HIS A 8 33.88 -11.95 6.13
C HIS A 8 32.38 -11.93 6.44
N ARG A 9 31.62 -11.03 5.83
CA ARG A 9 30.15 -10.99 5.98
C ARG A 9 29.45 -12.11 5.22
N ILE A 10 29.98 -12.52 4.06
CA ILE A 10 29.45 -13.67 3.30
C ILE A 10 29.77 -14.99 4.01
N VAL A 11 30.95 -15.11 4.61
CA VAL A 11 31.34 -16.32 5.37
C VAL A 11 30.52 -16.42 6.66
N LEU A 12 30.25 -15.31 7.37
CA LEU A 12 29.40 -15.33 8.57
C LEU A 12 27.94 -15.67 8.24
N VAL A 13 27.41 -15.20 7.12
CA VAL A 13 26.07 -15.55 6.62
C VAL A 13 26.03 -16.99 6.13
N ALA A 14 27.09 -17.48 5.46
CA ALA A 14 27.19 -18.86 5.04
C ALA A 14 27.33 -19.83 6.23
N THR A 15 28.05 -19.44 7.29
CA THR A 15 28.22 -20.27 8.49
C THR A 15 26.98 -20.28 9.37
N LEU A 16 26.18 -19.20 9.40
CA LEU A 16 24.86 -19.16 10.05
C LEU A 16 23.82 -19.96 9.28
N LEU A 17 23.95 -20.11 7.96
CA LEU A 17 23.09 -20.96 7.12
C LEU A 17 23.30 -22.45 7.31
N THR A 18 24.43 -22.87 7.91
CA THR A 18 24.75 -24.30 8.14
C THR A 18 24.31 -24.80 9.53
N ILE A 19 23.83 -23.94 10.44
CA ILE A 19 23.55 -24.31 11.85
C ILE A 19 22.07 -24.14 12.25
N ALA A 20 21.21 -23.50 11.42
CA ALA A 20 19.79 -23.43 11.70
C ALA A 20 18.96 -24.05 10.58
N PRO A 21 17.98 -24.91 10.87
CA PRO A 21 16.96 -25.25 9.89
C PRO A 21 16.19 -23.96 9.58
N ALA A 22 16.45 -23.39 8.42
CA ALA A 22 15.82 -22.13 7.99
C ALA A 22 14.40 -22.43 7.47
N PRO A 23 13.43 -21.74 7.92
CA PRO A 23 12.03 -21.83 7.54
C PRO A 23 11.39 -20.55 6.99
N SER A 24 10.27 -20.64 6.28
CA SER A 24 9.55 -19.51 5.66
C SER A 24 8.04 -19.50 5.78
N ALA A 25 7.45 -18.35 5.98
CA ALA A 25 6.03 -18.15 6.16
C ALA A 25 5.29 -17.84 4.86
N LEU A 26 4.06 -18.36 4.67
CA LEU A 26 3.18 -17.93 3.59
C LEU A 26 1.72 -18.21 3.92
N ALA A 27 0.84 -17.30 3.45
CA ALA A 27 -0.61 -17.43 3.53
C ALA A 27 -1.05 -18.69 2.76
N GLN A 28 -1.40 -19.74 3.49
CA GLN A 28 -1.74 -21.04 2.92
C GLN A 28 -3.22 -21.32 3.10
N SER A 29 -3.83 -21.86 2.05
CA SER A 29 -5.18 -22.40 2.17
C SER A 29 -5.11 -23.84 2.62
N ALA A 30 -6.18 -24.32 3.29
CA ALA A 30 -6.27 -25.66 3.80
C ALA A 30 -7.68 -26.25 3.59
N ILE A 31 -7.74 -27.57 3.49
CA ILE A 31 -8.99 -28.32 3.62
C ILE A 31 -8.88 -29.16 4.89
N ALA A 32 -9.88 -29.07 5.76
CA ALA A 32 -9.89 -29.77 7.02
C ALA A 32 -11.30 -30.28 7.36
N GLY A 33 -11.40 -31.23 8.25
CA GLY A 33 -12.72 -31.77 8.65
C GLY A 33 -12.63 -32.88 9.65
N VAL A 34 -13.78 -33.50 9.89
CA VAL A 34 -13.93 -34.71 10.69
C VAL A 34 -14.65 -35.79 9.85
N VAL A 35 -14.17 -37.01 9.91
CA VAL A 35 -14.80 -38.15 9.27
C VAL A 35 -15.47 -38.99 10.32
N ARG A 36 -16.74 -39.33 10.11
CA ARG A 36 -17.59 -40.14 11.00
C ARG A 36 -18.19 -41.32 10.25
N ASP A 37 -18.63 -42.30 10.96
CA ASP A 37 -19.52 -43.33 10.42
C ASP A 37 -21.01 -42.90 10.50
N SER A 38 -21.90 -43.72 9.97
CA SER A 38 -23.37 -43.48 10.00
C SER A 38 -23.98 -43.53 11.40
N SER A 39 -23.25 -43.98 12.41
CA SER A 39 -23.68 -43.95 13.82
C SER A 39 -23.21 -42.69 14.54
N GLY A 40 -22.40 -41.86 13.87
CA GLY A 40 -21.80 -40.67 14.43
C GLY A 40 -20.43 -40.89 15.09
N GLY A 41 -19.92 -42.14 15.09
CA GLY A 41 -18.60 -42.50 15.60
C GLY A 41 -17.48 -41.91 14.71
N VAL A 42 -16.42 -41.38 15.32
CA VAL A 42 -15.28 -40.84 14.58
C VAL A 42 -14.46 -41.97 13.95
N LEU A 43 -13.97 -41.76 12.72
CA LEU A 43 -13.21 -42.77 11.97
C LEU A 43 -11.72 -42.37 11.86
N PRO A 44 -10.82 -42.94 12.66
CA PRO A 44 -9.38 -42.81 12.47
C PRO A 44 -8.89 -43.66 11.29
N GLY A 45 -7.75 -43.22 10.68
CA GLY A 45 -7.12 -43.98 9.61
C GLY A 45 -7.75 -43.80 8.22
N VAL A 46 -8.74 -42.94 8.05
CA VAL A 46 -9.31 -42.61 6.72
C VAL A 46 -8.27 -41.85 5.88
N SER A 47 -8.01 -42.34 4.68
CA SER A 47 -7.22 -41.60 3.68
C SER A 47 -8.09 -40.54 3.04
N VAL A 48 -7.68 -39.30 3.13
CA VAL A 48 -8.35 -38.13 2.54
C VAL A 48 -7.45 -37.57 1.45
N GLU A 49 -7.92 -37.58 0.21
CA GLU A 49 -7.22 -37.05 -0.96
C GLU A 49 -7.93 -35.80 -1.50
N ALA A 50 -7.18 -34.70 -1.61
CA ALA A 50 -7.62 -33.48 -2.29
C ALA A 50 -6.99 -33.39 -3.69
N ALA A 51 -7.81 -33.38 -4.72
CA ALA A 51 -7.42 -33.30 -6.12
C ALA A 51 -7.86 -31.97 -6.74
N SER A 52 -7.00 -31.31 -7.51
CA SER A 52 -7.31 -30.07 -8.21
C SER A 52 -6.38 -29.84 -9.40
N ALA A 53 -6.90 -29.20 -10.47
CA ALA A 53 -6.08 -28.69 -11.56
C ALA A 53 -5.12 -27.55 -11.10
N ALA A 54 -5.42 -26.88 -9.98
CA ALA A 54 -4.56 -25.88 -9.37
C ALA A 54 -3.32 -26.51 -8.68
N LEU A 55 -3.38 -27.80 -8.35
CA LEU A 55 -2.24 -28.54 -7.81
C LEU A 55 -1.40 -29.08 -8.96
N ILE A 56 -0.14 -28.69 -9.00
CA ILE A 56 0.82 -29.16 -10.00
C ILE A 56 1.08 -30.66 -9.84
N GLU A 57 1.12 -31.14 -8.58
CA GLU A 57 1.21 -32.54 -8.22
C GLU A 57 -0.10 -33.32 -8.45
N GLY A 58 -1.17 -32.64 -8.86
CA GLY A 58 -2.49 -33.22 -9.11
C GLY A 58 -3.29 -33.52 -7.84
N THR A 59 -2.69 -34.17 -6.84
CA THR A 59 -3.34 -34.57 -5.59
C THR A 59 -2.47 -34.35 -4.36
N ARG A 60 -3.16 -34.15 -3.19
CA ARG A 60 -2.54 -34.18 -1.86
C ARG A 60 -3.35 -35.03 -0.91
N THR A 61 -2.70 -35.73 0.00
CA THR A 61 -3.31 -36.66 0.92
C THR A 61 -3.02 -36.34 2.37
N ALA A 62 -3.97 -36.63 3.25
CA ALA A 62 -3.82 -36.70 4.69
C ALA A 62 -4.54 -37.95 5.24
N VAL A 63 -4.25 -38.34 6.47
CA VAL A 63 -4.90 -39.44 7.14
C VAL A 63 -5.56 -38.91 8.41
N THR A 64 -6.80 -39.35 8.70
CA THR A 64 -7.50 -38.93 9.92
C THR A 64 -6.79 -39.49 11.16
N ASP A 65 -6.74 -38.67 12.20
CA ASP A 65 -6.19 -39.01 13.51
C ASP A 65 -7.19 -39.81 14.39
N THR A 66 -6.81 -40.04 15.67
CA THR A 66 -7.66 -40.78 16.64
C THR A 66 -9.01 -40.11 16.93
N ALA A 67 -9.15 -38.80 16.66
CA ALA A 67 -10.40 -38.03 16.76
C ALA A 67 -11.16 -37.98 15.43
N GLY A 68 -10.74 -38.72 14.40
CA GLY A 68 -11.31 -38.65 13.05
C GLY A 68 -11.04 -37.35 12.32
N SER A 69 -10.16 -36.49 12.82
CA SER A 69 -9.84 -35.21 12.28
C SER A 69 -8.72 -35.30 11.24
N TYR A 70 -8.80 -34.47 10.21
CA TYR A 70 -7.74 -34.31 9.21
C TYR A 70 -7.56 -32.85 8.82
N LYS A 71 -6.37 -32.51 8.29
CA LYS A 71 -6.05 -31.22 7.67
C LYS A 71 -5.04 -31.43 6.54
N ILE A 72 -5.33 -30.84 5.37
CA ILE A 72 -4.46 -30.79 4.21
C ILE A 72 -4.07 -29.32 4.03
N GLU A 73 -2.82 -28.97 4.30
CA GLU A 73 -2.28 -27.60 4.23
C GLU A 73 -1.53 -27.33 2.92
N ASN A 74 -1.17 -26.07 2.71
CA ASN A 74 -0.42 -25.58 1.54
C ASN A 74 -1.12 -25.92 0.22
N LEU A 75 -2.43 -25.75 0.20
CA LEU A 75 -3.22 -25.87 -1.00
C LEU A 75 -3.23 -24.51 -1.73
N ARG A 76 -3.11 -24.57 -3.05
CA ARG A 76 -3.28 -23.38 -3.87
C ARG A 76 -4.75 -23.01 -4.02
N PRO A 77 -5.05 -21.72 -4.25
CA PRO A 77 -6.42 -21.33 -4.63
C PRO A 77 -6.89 -22.13 -5.84
N GLY A 78 -8.14 -22.54 -5.83
CA GLY A 78 -8.72 -23.31 -6.93
C GLY A 78 -9.96 -24.11 -6.54
N VAL A 79 -10.43 -24.91 -7.48
CA VAL A 79 -11.57 -25.83 -7.25
C VAL A 79 -11.06 -27.24 -6.99
N TYR A 80 -11.51 -27.85 -5.91
CA TYR A 80 -11.04 -29.13 -5.41
C TYR A 80 -12.14 -30.22 -5.44
N ALA A 81 -11.69 -31.45 -5.64
CA ALA A 81 -12.44 -32.66 -5.31
C ALA A 81 -11.74 -33.35 -4.12
N VAL A 82 -12.51 -33.71 -3.09
CA VAL A 82 -11.98 -34.39 -1.90
C VAL A 82 -12.57 -35.81 -1.82
N THR A 83 -11.71 -36.82 -1.79
CA THR A 83 -12.08 -38.24 -1.73
C THR A 83 -11.68 -38.82 -0.38
N PHE A 84 -12.61 -39.51 0.26
CA PHE A 84 -12.44 -40.18 1.54
C PHE A 84 -12.50 -41.71 1.34
N THR A 85 -11.48 -42.42 1.81
CA THR A 85 -11.34 -43.85 1.60
C THR A 85 -10.91 -44.55 2.87
N LEU A 86 -11.63 -45.62 3.26
CA LEU A 86 -11.27 -46.53 4.36
C LEU A 86 -11.67 -47.94 4.00
N THR A 87 -10.81 -48.88 4.26
CA THR A 87 -11.13 -50.31 4.02
C THR A 87 -12.34 -50.75 4.82
N GLY A 88 -13.33 -51.38 4.16
CA GLY A 88 -14.61 -51.76 4.75
C GLY A 88 -15.73 -50.73 4.69
N PHE A 89 -15.43 -49.51 4.13
CA PHE A 89 -16.42 -48.46 3.93
C PHE A 89 -16.51 -48.06 2.44
N ARG A 90 -17.67 -47.54 2.05
CA ARG A 90 -17.87 -46.93 0.73
C ARG A 90 -17.08 -45.66 0.63
N SER A 91 -16.39 -45.45 -0.50
CA SER A 91 -15.69 -44.20 -0.75
C SER A 91 -16.66 -43.06 -0.98
N VAL A 92 -16.38 -41.90 -0.37
CA VAL A 92 -17.15 -40.65 -0.55
C VAL A 92 -16.29 -39.64 -1.29
N LYS A 93 -16.81 -39.08 -2.39
CA LYS A 93 -16.16 -38.02 -3.14
C LYS A 93 -17.01 -36.74 -3.09
N ARG A 94 -16.39 -35.62 -2.70
CA ARG A 94 -17.02 -34.29 -2.71
C ARG A 94 -16.34 -33.41 -3.77
N GLU A 95 -17.11 -32.92 -4.74
CA GLU A 95 -16.61 -32.10 -5.85
C GLU A 95 -17.09 -30.66 -5.77
N GLY A 96 -16.40 -29.76 -6.49
CA GLY A 96 -16.79 -28.34 -6.62
C GLY A 96 -16.42 -27.47 -5.42
N ILE A 97 -15.45 -27.88 -4.59
CA ILE A 97 -15.02 -27.12 -3.40
C ILE A 97 -14.10 -26.00 -3.84
N GLY A 98 -14.61 -24.76 -3.87
CA GLY A 98 -13.79 -23.56 -4.12
C GLY A 98 -12.96 -23.20 -2.88
N LEU A 99 -11.66 -23.11 -3.04
CA LEU A 99 -10.71 -22.80 -1.99
C LEU A 99 -9.95 -21.51 -2.37
N PRO A 100 -10.30 -20.35 -1.77
CA PRO A 100 -9.54 -19.11 -1.97
C PRO A 100 -8.29 -19.09 -1.07
N THR A 101 -7.39 -18.12 -1.31
CA THR A 101 -6.17 -17.93 -0.49
C THR A 101 -6.48 -17.68 0.99
N SER A 102 -5.60 -18.15 1.87
CA SER A 102 -5.70 -17.95 3.34
C SER A 102 -7.05 -18.40 3.95
N PHE A 103 -7.69 -19.41 3.35
CA PHE A 103 -9.00 -19.91 3.75
C PHE A 103 -8.91 -21.40 4.16
N THR A 104 -9.56 -21.77 5.24
CA THR A 104 -9.71 -23.17 5.63
C THR A 104 -11.13 -23.67 5.32
N ALA A 105 -11.28 -24.46 4.26
CA ALA A 105 -12.55 -25.09 3.93
C ALA A 105 -12.81 -26.26 4.90
N THR A 106 -13.90 -26.21 5.68
CA THR A 106 -14.31 -27.31 6.55
C THR A 106 -15.18 -28.26 5.79
N ILE A 107 -14.67 -29.45 5.48
CA ILE A 107 -15.34 -30.53 4.73
C ILE A 107 -15.42 -31.76 5.61
N ASN A 108 -16.58 -31.97 6.25
CA ASN A 108 -16.86 -33.18 7.01
C ASN A 108 -17.40 -34.29 6.09
N ALA A 109 -17.14 -35.54 6.41
CA ALA A 109 -17.66 -36.68 5.68
C ALA A 109 -18.25 -37.74 6.60
N GLU A 110 -19.28 -38.40 6.13
CA GLU A 110 -19.90 -39.59 6.74
C GLU A 110 -19.67 -40.78 5.83
N LEU A 111 -19.06 -41.83 6.34
CA LEU A 111 -18.79 -43.06 5.60
C LEU A 111 -19.75 -44.17 6.06
N SER A 112 -20.39 -44.82 5.11
CA SER A 112 -21.24 -46.00 5.35
C SER A 112 -20.46 -47.29 5.10
N LEU A 113 -20.76 -48.34 5.84
CA LEU A 113 -20.22 -49.70 5.59
C LEU A 113 -20.56 -50.15 4.18
N GLY A 114 -19.56 -50.77 3.48
CA GLY A 114 -19.74 -51.24 2.12
C GLY A 114 -18.40 -51.60 1.46
N GLN A 115 -18.47 -52.08 0.21
CA GLN A 115 -17.24 -52.43 -0.53
C GLN A 115 -16.55 -51.19 -1.07
N LEU A 116 -15.23 -51.16 -1.12
CA LEU A 116 -14.38 -50.05 -1.55
C LEU A 116 -14.64 -49.60 -3.01
N GLN A 117 -15.20 -50.46 -3.83
CA GLN A 117 -15.53 -50.19 -5.25
C GLN A 117 -16.80 -49.34 -5.44
N GLU A 118 -17.64 -49.20 -4.38
CA GLU A 118 -18.82 -48.33 -4.44
C GLU A 118 -18.44 -46.91 -4.02
N SER A 119 -18.46 -45.95 -4.95
CA SER A 119 -18.23 -44.54 -4.64
C SER A 119 -19.53 -43.75 -4.69
N VAL A 120 -19.75 -42.91 -3.69
CA VAL A 120 -20.86 -41.95 -3.68
C VAL A 120 -20.27 -40.57 -4.00
N THR A 121 -20.60 -40.02 -5.16
CA THR A 121 -20.24 -38.65 -5.51
C THR A 121 -21.31 -37.67 -5.01
N VAL A 122 -20.92 -36.74 -4.15
CA VAL A 122 -21.79 -35.67 -3.66
C VAL A 122 -21.26 -34.37 -4.22
N THR A 123 -22.07 -33.62 -4.95
CA THR A 123 -21.71 -32.26 -5.33
C THR A 123 -21.60 -31.44 -4.04
N GLY A 124 -20.37 -31.10 -3.66
CA GLY A 124 -20.08 -30.38 -2.41
C GLY A 124 -20.54 -28.92 -2.52
N GLU A 125 -21.22 -28.42 -1.48
CA GLU A 125 -21.37 -27.00 -1.28
C GLU A 125 -20.00 -26.44 -0.87
N SER A 126 -19.53 -25.39 -1.58
CA SER A 126 -18.31 -24.70 -1.18
C SER A 126 -18.61 -23.85 0.08
N PRO A 127 -17.92 -24.09 1.21
CA PRO A 127 -18.10 -23.24 2.38
C PRO A 127 -17.80 -21.79 2.05
N LEU A 128 -18.67 -20.86 2.46
CA LEU A 128 -18.49 -19.41 2.31
C LEU A 128 -18.01 -18.75 3.60
N VAL A 129 -18.08 -19.47 4.72
CA VAL A 129 -17.63 -19.03 6.05
C VAL A 129 -16.45 -19.88 6.48
N ASP A 130 -15.34 -19.24 6.84
CA ASP A 130 -14.23 -19.93 7.50
C ASP A 130 -14.51 -19.97 9.00
N VAL A 131 -14.92 -21.13 9.52
CA VAL A 131 -15.21 -21.33 10.96
C VAL A 131 -13.98 -21.62 11.80
N ARG A 132 -12.76 -21.61 11.22
CA ARG A 132 -11.49 -21.91 11.91
C ARG A 132 -10.55 -20.72 12.00
N GLY A 133 -10.52 -19.86 10.97
CA GLY A 133 -9.71 -18.66 10.96
C GLY A 133 -10.37 -17.49 11.67
N SER A 134 -9.62 -16.69 12.41
CA SER A 134 -10.07 -15.41 13.01
C SER A 134 -9.91 -14.22 12.06
N VAL A 135 -9.12 -14.35 11.00
CA VAL A 135 -8.79 -13.27 10.06
C VAL A 135 -10.01 -12.79 9.29
N SER A 136 -10.19 -11.47 9.19
CA SER A 136 -11.12 -10.87 8.24
C SER A 136 -10.41 -10.63 6.91
N GLN A 137 -10.96 -11.16 5.83
CA GLN A 137 -10.37 -11.04 4.51
C GLN A 137 -11.40 -10.96 3.38
N SER A 138 -11.00 -10.31 2.29
CA SER A 138 -11.70 -10.31 1.01
C SER A 138 -10.77 -10.80 -0.10
N VAL A 139 -11.24 -11.71 -0.94
CA VAL A 139 -10.44 -12.29 -2.02
C VAL A 139 -11.01 -11.89 -3.37
N MET A 140 -10.15 -11.31 -4.21
CA MET A 140 -10.40 -10.98 -5.60
C MET A 140 -9.74 -12.04 -6.48
N ASN A 141 -10.47 -13.11 -6.76
CA ASN A 141 -10.04 -14.18 -7.66
C ASN A 141 -10.03 -13.72 -9.13
N ARG A 142 -9.46 -14.51 -10.02
CA ARG A 142 -9.31 -14.15 -11.44
C ARG A 142 -10.65 -13.78 -12.09
N GLU A 143 -11.75 -14.49 -11.78
CA GLU A 143 -13.07 -14.15 -12.30
C GLU A 143 -13.51 -12.73 -11.93
N ARG A 144 -13.34 -12.31 -10.67
CA ARG A 144 -13.65 -10.95 -10.19
C ARG A 144 -12.72 -9.91 -10.79
N LEU A 145 -11.40 -10.19 -10.84
CA LEU A 145 -10.40 -9.30 -11.45
C LEU A 145 -10.69 -9.05 -12.95
N ASP A 146 -11.21 -10.04 -13.65
CA ASP A 146 -11.54 -9.94 -15.05
C ASP A 146 -12.86 -9.23 -15.31
N THR A 147 -13.85 -9.46 -14.45
CA THR A 147 -15.24 -9.05 -14.73
C THR A 147 -15.59 -7.69 -14.16
N ILE A 148 -15.06 -7.33 -12.97
CA ILE A 148 -15.39 -6.04 -12.35
C ILE A 148 -14.60 -4.91 -13.03
N PRO A 149 -15.26 -3.78 -13.40
CA PRO A 149 -14.56 -2.63 -13.95
C PRO A 149 -13.66 -1.97 -12.91
N THR A 150 -12.34 -1.96 -13.15
CA THR A 150 -11.31 -1.34 -12.31
C THR A 150 -10.14 -0.85 -13.14
N GLY A 151 -9.25 -0.08 -12.55
CA GLY A 151 -7.95 0.30 -13.15
C GLY A 151 -6.95 -0.85 -13.29
N LYS A 152 -7.28 -2.06 -12.83
CA LYS A 152 -6.47 -3.29 -12.94
C LYS A 152 -5.08 -3.18 -12.31
N ASP A 153 -5.05 -2.67 -11.08
CA ASP A 153 -3.90 -2.74 -10.18
C ASP A 153 -4.37 -3.03 -8.74
N PRO A 154 -3.49 -3.48 -7.83
CA PRO A 154 -3.88 -3.83 -6.46
C PRO A 154 -4.49 -2.67 -5.66
N PHE A 155 -4.14 -1.42 -5.97
CA PHE A 155 -4.68 -0.25 -5.27
C PHE A 155 -6.11 0.07 -5.75
N ALA A 156 -6.35 0.07 -7.06
CA ALA A 156 -7.69 0.29 -7.61
C ALA A 156 -8.66 -0.81 -7.21
N VAL A 157 -8.21 -2.08 -7.19
CA VAL A 157 -8.99 -3.22 -6.70
C VAL A 157 -9.25 -3.10 -5.20
N GLY A 158 -8.26 -2.67 -4.42
CA GLY A 158 -8.37 -2.44 -2.97
C GLY A 158 -9.44 -1.42 -2.60
N GLN A 159 -9.72 -0.45 -3.48
CA GLN A 159 -10.80 0.53 -3.28
C GLN A 159 -12.22 -0.08 -3.28
N LEU A 160 -12.38 -1.33 -3.69
CA LEU A 160 -13.66 -2.06 -3.65
C LEU A 160 -13.86 -2.85 -2.36
N ILE A 161 -12.85 -2.95 -1.50
CA ILE A 161 -12.89 -3.72 -0.25
C ILE A 161 -13.55 -2.87 0.84
N ALA A 162 -14.51 -3.46 1.56
CA ALA A 162 -15.17 -2.81 2.68
C ALA A 162 -14.15 -2.38 3.75
N GLY A 163 -14.36 -1.22 4.37
CA GLY A 163 -13.47 -0.63 5.37
C GLY A 163 -12.19 -0.01 4.83
N VAL A 164 -11.84 -0.23 3.55
CA VAL A 164 -10.64 0.35 2.94
C VAL A 164 -10.93 1.77 2.43
N THR A 165 -10.12 2.74 2.82
CA THR A 165 -10.16 4.13 2.37
C THR A 165 -8.94 4.49 1.53
N THR A 166 -9.07 5.51 0.69
CA THR A 166 -7.98 6.08 -0.11
C THR A 166 -8.17 7.59 -0.26
N GLN A 167 -7.08 8.30 -0.42
CA GLN A 167 -7.10 9.75 -0.62
C GLN A 167 -7.63 10.13 -2.02
N THR A 168 -7.29 9.37 -3.04
CA THR A 168 -7.61 9.70 -4.44
C THR A 168 -8.38 8.56 -5.08
N PRO A 169 -9.64 8.78 -5.48
CA PRO A 169 -10.43 7.76 -6.17
C PRO A 169 -9.90 7.56 -7.61
N ASP A 170 -9.87 6.30 -8.04
CA ASP A 170 -9.57 5.96 -9.43
C ASP A 170 -10.83 6.03 -10.30
N VAL A 171 -10.74 6.66 -11.45
CA VAL A 171 -11.80 6.67 -12.48
C VAL A 171 -11.23 6.06 -13.75
N GLY A 172 -11.58 4.80 -14.01
CA GLY A 172 -11.20 4.12 -15.23
C GLY A 172 -9.69 3.95 -15.46
N GLY A 173 -8.90 3.83 -14.40
CA GLY A 173 -7.46 3.64 -14.50
C GLY A 173 -6.65 4.94 -14.57
N THR A 174 -7.22 6.08 -14.25
CA THR A 174 -6.53 7.38 -14.26
C THR A 174 -5.46 7.50 -13.17
N GLN A 175 -5.54 6.66 -12.13
CA GLN A 175 -4.61 6.65 -10.99
C GLN A 175 -3.62 5.45 -11.01
N VAL A 176 -3.69 4.55 -11.98
CA VAL A 176 -2.84 3.34 -12.04
C VAL A 176 -1.36 3.62 -12.25
N MET A 177 -1.00 4.86 -12.59
CA MET A 177 0.38 5.33 -12.66
C MET A 177 0.92 5.79 -11.30
N GLN A 178 0.08 5.86 -10.28
CA GLN A 178 0.41 6.28 -8.92
C GLN A 178 0.32 5.10 -7.95
N GLN A 179 0.79 5.29 -6.74
CA GLN A 179 0.63 4.33 -5.65
C GLN A 179 -0.15 5.03 -4.53
N PRO A 180 -1.50 5.12 -4.66
CA PRO A 180 -2.31 5.77 -3.65
C PRO A 180 -2.28 4.95 -2.35
N THR A 181 -2.18 5.63 -1.22
CA THR A 181 -2.21 4.99 0.08
C THR A 181 -3.57 4.38 0.35
N LEU A 182 -3.58 3.16 0.88
CA LEU A 182 -4.77 2.49 1.41
C LEU A 182 -4.73 2.54 2.94
N GLN A 183 -5.88 2.70 3.57
CA GLN A 183 -6.07 2.54 5.01
C GLN A 183 -7.26 1.62 5.28
N VAL A 184 -7.26 0.92 6.39
CA VAL A 184 -8.40 0.11 6.84
C VAL A 184 -8.66 0.33 8.33
N HIS A 185 -9.91 0.59 8.69
CA HIS A 185 -10.32 0.72 10.08
C HIS A 185 -9.39 1.68 10.88
N GLY A 186 -9.07 2.86 10.32
CA GLY A 186 -8.20 3.85 10.95
C GLY A 186 -6.72 3.42 11.10
N SER A 187 -6.24 2.38 10.41
CA SER A 187 -4.81 2.01 10.46
C SER A 187 -3.93 3.16 9.97
N SER A 188 -2.67 3.19 10.41
CA SER A 188 -1.71 4.12 9.82
C SER A 188 -1.51 3.82 8.32
N ASN A 189 -1.33 4.86 7.51
CA ASN A 189 -0.98 4.71 6.09
C ASN A 189 0.38 4.01 5.88
N ASN A 190 1.23 3.97 6.92
CA ASN A 190 2.46 3.19 6.90
C ASN A 190 2.25 1.70 7.20
N ASP A 191 1.06 1.28 7.60
CA ASP A 191 0.80 -0.10 8.04
C ASP A 191 0.29 -1.02 6.91
N ASN A 192 0.45 -0.66 5.65
CA ASN A 192 0.16 -1.54 4.54
C ASN A 192 1.30 -2.53 4.29
N VAL A 193 0.96 -3.75 3.94
CA VAL A 193 1.93 -4.77 3.56
C VAL A 193 1.56 -5.35 2.21
N PHE A 194 2.47 -5.22 1.27
CA PHE A 194 2.37 -5.86 -0.04
C PHE A 194 3.22 -7.13 -0.05
N MET A 195 2.61 -8.23 -0.46
CA MET A 195 3.25 -9.53 -0.55
C MET A 195 3.07 -10.12 -1.95
N LEU A 196 4.11 -10.74 -2.46
CA LEU A 196 4.06 -11.61 -3.62
C LEU A 196 4.23 -13.04 -3.13
N ASP A 197 3.27 -13.91 -3.45
CA ASP A 197 3.28 -15.31 -3.00
C ASP A 197 3.56 -15.47 -1.48
N GLY A 198 3.12 -14.46 -0.69
CA GLY A 198 3.27 -14.35 0.76
C GLY A 198 4.57 -13.72 1.27
N VAL A 199 5.53 -13.38 0.40
CA VAL A 199 6.77 -12.70 0.79
C VAL A 199 6.59 -11.19 0.73
N GLN A 200 6.97 -10.48 1.78
CA GLN A 200 6.89 -9.02 1.84
C GLN A 200 7.86 -8.35 0.86
N ILE A 201 7.35 -7.43 0.03
CA ILE A 201 8.06 -6.86 -1.13
C ILE A 201 8.22 -5.32 -1.10
N GLN A 202 7.99 -4.66 0.03
CA GLN A 202 7.96 -3.19 0.10
C GLN A 202 9.34 -2.56 0.16
N HIS A 203 9.43 -1.33 -0.39
CA HIS A 203 10.59 -0.47 -0.32
C HIS A 203 11.00 -0.16 1.14
N ILE A 204 12.29 -0.27 1.48
CA ILE A 204 12.76 -0.10 2.86
C ILE A 204 12.73 1.37 3.33
N GLY A 205 12.72 2.33 2.40
CA GLY A 205 12.77 3.76 2.73
C GLY A 205 11.50 4.31 3.37
N PHE A 206 10.32 3.87 2.90
CA PHE A 206 9.07 4.59 3.14
C PHE A 206 8.02 3.83 3.99
N GLY A 207 8.39 2.78 4.68
CA GLY A 207 7.41 1.98 5.43
C GLY A 207 6.37 1.33 4.50
N GLY A 208 5.09 1.34 4.88
CA GLY A 208 4.00 0.66 4.16
C GLY A 208 3.26 1.48 3.11
N ASN A 209 3.54 2.77 2.97
CA ASN A 209 2.77 3.65 2.09
C ASN A 209 3.14 3.53 0.60
N GLN A 210 4.30 2.97 0.28
CA GLN A 210 4.75 2.76 -1.10
C GLN A 210 5.46 1.42 -1.27
N THR A 211 5.25 0.76 -2.41
CA THR A 211 5.94 -0.49 -2.75
C THR A 211 7.28 -0.23 -3.43
N GLY A 212 7.38 0.88 -4.18
CA GLY A 212 8.49 1.13 -5.11
C GLY A 212 8.41 0.31 -6.40
N PHE A 213 7.30 -0.42 -6.63
CA PHE A 213 7.10 -1.30 -7.78
C PHE A 213 5.65 -1.22 -8.31
N TYR A 214 5.46 -1.47 -9.61
CA TYR A 214 4.17 -1.48 -10.28
C TYR A 214 3.85 -2.88 -10.80
N PHE A 215 2.68 -3.40 -10.47
CA PHE A 215 2.33 -4.80 -10.68
C PHE A 215 1.51 -5.03 -11.94
N ASN A 216 1.77 -6.17 -12.59
CA ASN A 216 1.00 -6.64 -13.73
C ASN A 216 -0.20 -7.46 -13.26
N ASP A 217 -1.44 -6.97 -13.50
CA ASP A 217 -2.69 -7.68 -13.19
C ASP A 217 -2.77 -9.06 -13.85
N GLY A 218 -2.28 -9.20 -15.10
CA GLY A 218 -2.29 -10.46 -15.82
C GLY A 218 -1.46 -11.58 -15.20
N LEU A 219 -0.52 -11.21 -14.30
CA LEU A 219 0.27 -12.18 -13.54
C LEU A 219 -0.55 -12.86 -12.43
N MET A 220 -1.58 -12.20 -11.88
CA MET A 220 -2.23 -12.59 -10.64
C MET A 220 -3.36 -13.60 -10.86
N GLU A 221 -3.27 -14.76 -10.21
CA GLU A 221 -4.38 -15.72 -10.06
C GLU A 221 -5.46 -15.14 -9.17
N GLU A 222 -5.05 -14.55 -8.05
CA GLU A 222 -5.90 -13.82 -7.13
C GLU A 222 -5.14 -12.81 -6.27
N ILE A 223 -5.86 -11.86 -5.69
CA ILE A 223 -5.35 -10.90 -4.71
C ILE A 223 -6.19 -11.02 -3.44
N GLY A 224 -5.54 -11.38 -2.33
CA GLY A 224 -6.14 -11.42 -1.01
C GLY A 224 -5.90 -10.12 -0.25
N TYR A 225 -6.97 -9.52 0.28
CA TYR A 225 -6.93 -8.35 1.17
C TYR A 225 -7.33 -8.78 2.57
N GLN A 226 -6.37 -8.82 3.49
CA GLN A 226 -6.60 -9.12 4.90
C GLN A 226 -6.63 -7.80 5.67
N THR A 227 -7.65 -7.59 6.49
CA THR A 227 -7.98 -6.28 7.07
C THR A 227 -7.95 -6.25 8.59
N SER A 228 -8.04 -7.40 9.27
CA SER A 228 -7.99 -7.46 10.74
C SER A 228 -7.70 -8.86 11.27
N SER A 229 -7.39 -8.95 12.56
CA SER A 229 -7.07 -10.18 13.33
C SER A 229 -5.94 -10.99 12.68
N LEU A 230 -4.91 -10.29 12.21
CA LEU A 230 -3.80 -10.88 11.47
C LEU A 230 -2.92 -11.76 12.38
N PRO A 231 -2.41 -12.91 11.88
CA PRO A 231 -1.60 -13.85 12.66
C PRO A 231 -0.19 -13.29 12.97
N ALA A 232 0.59 -13.99 13.83
CA ALA A 232 1.90 -13.53 14.28
C ALA A 232 2.94 -13.42 13.15
N GLU A 233 2.76 -14.11 12.05
CA GLU A 233 3.58 -13.96 10.84
C GLU A 233 3.43 -12.58 10.18
N ALA A 234 2.28 -11.94 10.33
CA ALA A 234 2.01 -10.61 9.78
C ALA A 234 2.86 -9.53 10.49
N PRO A 235 3.59 -8.65 9.78
CA PRO A 235 4.43 -7.66 10.44
C PRO A 235 3.64 -6.53 11.10
N VAL A 236 2.48 -6.14 10.56
CA VAL A 236 1.69 -4.97 11.01
C VAL A 236 0.20 -5.22 10.97
N GLY A 237 -0.60 -4.29 11.50
CA GLY A 237 -2.06 -4.39 11.62
C GLY A 237 -2.86 -3.59 10.59
N GLY A 238 -2.27 -3.17 9.47
CA GLY A 238 -2.99 -2.51 8.38
C GLY A 238 -3.53 -3.48 7.32
N VAL A 239 -3.70 -2.98 6.10
CA VAL A 239 -4.10 -3.83 4.96
C VAL A 239 -2.95 -4.72 4.54
N GLN A 240 -3.14 -6.04 4.59
CA GLN A 240 -2.22 -6.97 3.94
C GLN A 240 -2.74 -7.36 2.56
N ILE A 241 -1.98 -7.07 1.54
CA ILE A 241 -2.30 -7.33 0.15
C ILE A 241 -1.39 -8.46 -0.34
N ASN A 242 -1.95 -9.66 -0.43
CA ASN A 242 -1.20 -10.83 -0.89
C ASN A 242 -1.57 -11.16 -2.34
N MET A 243 -0.63 -10.97 -3.23
CA MET A 243 -0.75 -11.25 -4.66
C MET A 243 -0.23 -12.66 -4.94
N ILE A 244 -1.11 -13.53 -5.43
CA ILE A 244 -0.77 -14.90 -5.80
C ILE A 244 -0.59 -14.98 -7.32
N PRO A 245 0.65 -15.17 -7.81
CA PRO A 245 0.90 -15.24 -9.24
C PRO A 245 0.47 -16.59 -9.84
N HIS A 246 0.14 -16.62 -11.12
CA HIS A 246 -0.06 -17.85 -11.87
C HIS A 246 1.23 -18.70 -11.88
N ASP A 247 1.05 -20.02 -11.68
CA ASP A 247 2.09 -20.99 -12.01
C ASP A 247 1.77 -21.57 -13.38
N GLY A 248 2.39 -21.64 -14.36
CA GLY A 248 2.02 -22.35 -15.64
C GLY A 248 1.12 -23.58 -15.38
N GLY A 249 0.94 -24.41 -16.31
CA GLY A 249 0.10 -25.64 -16.19
C GLY A 249 0.57 -26.67 -17.19
N ASN A 250 -0.06 -27.85 -17.21
CA ASN A 250 0.28 -28.90 -18.17
C ASN A 250 -0.30 -28.67 -19.58
N THR A 251 -1.07 -27.58 -19.77
CA THR A 251 -1.59 -27.12 -21.04
C THR A 251 -1.13 -25.69 -21.31
N TYR A 252 -0.86 -25.36 -22.56
CA TYR A 252 -0.59 -23.98 -22.94
C TYR A 252 -1.88 -23.17 -22.88
N HIS A 253 -1.79 -21.99 -22.28
CA HIS A 253 -2.88 -21.02 -22.20
C HIS A 253 -2.31 -19.61 -22.23
N GLY A 254 -3.08 -18.67 -22.73
CA GLY A 254 -2.66 -17.29 -22.81
C GLY A 254 -3.81 -16.34 -22.97
N THR A 255 -3.52 -15.06 -22.75
CA THR A 255 -4.48 -13.96 -22.97
C THR A 255 -3.80 -12.79 -23.64
N VAL A 256 -4.55 -12.09 -24.49
CA VAL A 256 -4.22 -10.76 -24.99
C VAL A 256 -5.35 -9.85 -24.59
N PHE A 257 -5.07 -8.81 -23.83
CA PHE A 257 -6.03 -7.81 -23.40
C PHE A 257 -5.60 -6.43 -23.90
N ILE A 258 -6.53 -5.68 -24.48
CA ILE A 258 -6.30 -4.31 -24.97
C ILE A 258 -7.49 -3.46 -24.60
N THR A 259 -7.26 -2.28 -24.03
CA THR A 259 -8.30 -1.30 -23.76
C THR A 259 -7.77 0.11 -23.83
N GLY A 260 -8.64 1.08 -24.13
CA GLY A 260 -8.24 2.48 -24.18
C GLY A 260 -9.40 3.46 -24.19
N ALA A 261 -9.07 4.71 -23.93
CA ALA A 261 -9.93 5.89 -24.07
C ALA A 261 -9.10 7.13 -24.34
N ASN A 262 -9.73 8.17 -24.85
CA ASN A 262 -9.13 9.49 -25.04
C ASN A 262 -10.04 10.60 -24.50
N ASP A 263 -9.63 11.85 -24.66
CA ASP A 263 -10.32 13.05 -24.19
C ASP A 263 -11.77 13.18 -24.73
N ARG A 264 -12.06 12.68 -25.95
CA ARG A 264 -13.41 12.72 -26.56
C ARG A 264 -14.37 11.71 -25.94
N MET A 265 -13.84 10.72 -25.23
CA MET A 265 -14.61 9.67 -24.56
C MET A 265 -14.87 10.01 -23.08
N GLN A 266 -14.59 11.24 -22.66
CA GLN A 266 -14.83 11.74 -21.32
C GLN A 266 -15.81 12.92 -21.34
N ALA A 267 -16.83 12.85 -20.46
CA ALA A 267 -17.78 13.93 -20.28
C ALA A 267 -17.16 15.10 -19.51
N ASP A 268 -17.65 16.30 -19.77
CA ASP A 268 -17.39 17.46 -18.94
C ASP A 268 -18.21 17.36 -17.64
N ASN A 269 -17.59 17.69 -16.50
CA ASN A 269 -18.27 17.77 -15.21
C ASN A 269 -17.96 19.08 -14.44
N LEU A 270 -17.48 20.11 -15.14
CA LEU A 270 -17.25 21.43 -14.59
C LEU A 270 -18.58 22.17 -14.37
N SER A 271 -19.06 22.21 -13.14
CA SER A 271 -20.29 22.94 -12.79
C SER A 271 -20.05 24.43 -12.59
N GLN A 272 -21.11 25.26 -12.72
CA GLN A 272 -21.02 26.69 -12.49
C GLN A 272 -20.53 27.02 -11.06
N ASN A 273 -20.97 26.28 -10.06
CA ASN A 273 -20.50 26.42 -8.68
C ASN A 273 -18.97 26.26 -8.55
N LEU A 274 -18.35 25.31 -9.29
CA LEU A 274 -16.90 25.13 -9.30
C LEU A 274 -16.20 26.31 -9.98
N VAL A 275 -16.79 26.85 -11.05
CA VAL A 275 -16.28 28.05 -11.75
C VAL A 275 -16.32 29.25 -10.82
N ASP A 276 -17.42 29.45 -10.10
CA ASP A 276 -17.60 30.55 -9.14
C ASP A 276 -16.59 30.47 -7.98
N LEU A 277 -16.18 29.24 -7.61
CA LEU A 277 -15.09 29.00 -6.66
C LEU A 277 -13.68 29.19 -7.27
N GLY A 278 -13.57 29.57 -8.55
CA GLY A 278 -12.31 29.84 -9.23
C GLY A 278 -11.65 28.60 -9.86
N PHE A 279 -12.39 27.49 -10.06
CA PHE A 279 -11.92 26.32 -10.78
C PHE A 279 -12.19 26.47 -12.27
N ARG A 280 -11.19 26.88 -13.05
CA ARG A 280 -11.35 27.28 -14.46
C ARG A 280 -11.35 26.13 -15.45
N LYS A 281 -10.58 25.07 -15.15
CA LYS A 281 -10.42 23.90 -15.99
C LYS A 281 -10.36 22.65 -15.12
N GLN A 282 -11.15 21.64 -15.47
CA GLN A 282 -11.18 20.35 -14.77
C GLN A 282 -9.94 19.49 -15.09
N ASN A 283 -9.57 18.61 -14.18
CA ASN A 283 -8.69 17.51 -14.49
C ASN A 283 -9.44 16.50 -15.38
N ARG A 284 -8.82 16.07 -16.47
CA ARG A 284 -9.42 15.15 -17.43
C ARG A 284 -8.37 14.27 -18.08
N VAL A 285 -8.80 13.18 -18.64
CA VAL A 285 -7.95 12.27 -19.42
C VAL A 285 -7.56 12.95 -20.74
N GLN A 286 -6.26 12.93 -21.07
CA GLN A 286 -5.79 13.15 -22.44
C GLN A 286 -5.84 11.82 -23.21
N SER A 287 -5.27 10.75 -22.63
CA SER A 287 -5.35 9.39 -23.16
C SER A 287 -5.07 8.37 -22.06
N VAL A 288 -5.75 7.25 -22.10
CA VAL A 288 -5.48 6.09 -21.26
C VAL A 288 -5.52 4.83 -22.12
N TYR A 289 -4.52 3.97 -21.97
CA TYR A 289 -4.49 2.66 -22.62
C TYR A 289 -3.84 1.60 -21.75
N ASP A 290 -4.17 0.34 -22.02
CA ASP A 290 -3.60 -0.83 -21.33
C ASP A 290 -3.54 -1.99 -22.33
N VAL A 291 -2.34 -2.50 -22.56
CA VAL A 291 -2.07 -3.68 -23.38
C VAL A 291 -1.37 -4.70 -22.49
N ASN A 292 -1.95 -5.88 -22.35
CA ASN A 292 -1.44 -6.93 -21.51
C ASN A 292 -1.48 -8.28 -22.23
N VAL A 293 -0.35 -8.98 -22.24
CA VAL A 293 -0.20 -10.29 -22.89
C VAL A 293 0.32 -11.28 -21.85
N THR A 294 -0.30 -12.45 -21.79
CA THR A 294 0.14 -13.54 -20.88
C THR A 294 0.28 -14.85 -21.66
N LEU A 295 1.21 -15.67 -21.24
CA LEU A 295 1.42 -17.01 -21.80
C LEU A 295 1.98 -17.93 -20.70
N GLY A 296 1.35 -19.08 -20.49
CA GLY A 296 1.80 -20.11 -19.58
C GLY A 296 1.69 -21.52 -20.16
N GLY A 297 2.48 -22.43 -19.61
CA GLY A 297 2.43 -23.81 -20.04
C GLY A 297 3.61 -24.66 -19.53
N PRO A 298 3.71 -25.93 -19.94
CA PRO A 298 4.77 -26.79 -19.53
C PRO A 298 6.04 -26.59 -20.39
N VAL A 299 7.19 -26.39 -19.74
CA VAL A 299 8.50 -26.66 -20.35
C VAL A 299 8.72 -28.18 -20.41
N ARG A 300 8.37 -28.88 -19.32
CA ARG A 300 8.31 -30.32 -19.20
C ARG A 300 7.10 -30.70 -18.37
N ARG A 301 6.15 -31.41 -18.97
CA ARG A 301 4.92 -31.84 -18.27
C ARG A 301 5.24 -32.51 -16.94
N ASP A 302 4.42 -32.24 -15.93
CA ASP A 302 4.48 -32.77 -14.57
C ASP A 302 5.78 -32.45 -13.80
N ARG A 303 6.65 -31.54 -14.36
CA ARG A 303 7.94 -31.25 -13.74
C ARG A 303 8.37 -29.79 -13.76
N LEU A 304 8.27 -29.12 -14.89
CA LEU A 304 8.73 -27.74 -15.05
C LEU A 304 7.74 -26.95 -15.89
N TRP A 305 7.26 -25.87 -15.35
CA TRP A 305 6.31 -24.97 -15.98
C TRP A 305 6.86 -23.55 -16.01
N PHE A 306 6.33 -22.76 -16.92
CA PHE A 306 6.58 -21.33 -17.00
C PHE A 306 5.26 -20.55 -17.09
N PHE A 307 5.30 -19.30 -16.65
CA PHE A 307 4.30 -18.28 -16.89
C PHE A 307 5.00 -16.95 -17.16
N GLY A 308 4.70 -16.32 -18.28
CA GLY A 308 5.26 -15.04 -18.69
C GLY A 308 4.19 -14.02 -18.96
N THR A 309 4.48 -12.75 -18.67
CA THR A 309 3.58 -11.63 -18.96
C THR A 309 4.35 -10.44 -19.54
N PHE A 310 3.67 -9.67 -20.37
CA PHE A 310 4.11 -8.36 -20.80
C PHE A 310 2.94 -7.39 -20.73
N ARG A 311 3.12 -6.25 -20.09
CA ARG A 311 2.12 -5.19 -20.00
C ARG A 311 2.74 -3.84 -20.35
N ARG A 312 2.02 -3.04 -21.16
CA ARG A 312 2.30 -1.62 -21.34
C ARG A 312 1.04 -0.82 -21.17
N TRP A 313 1.08 0.14 -20.21
CA TRP A 313 -0.09 0.96 -19.92
C TRP A 313 0.31 2.41 -19.69
N SER A 314 -0.66 3.31 -19.83
CA SER A 314 -0.49 4.75 -19.73
C SER A 314 -1.75 5.39 -19.17
N ALA A 315 -1.58 6.49 -18.45
CA ALA A 315 -2.65 7.41 -18.09
C ALA A 315 -2.10 8.84 -18.15
N ASN A 316 -2.29 9.50 -19.30
CA ASN A 316 -1.93 10.90 -19.50
C ASN A 316 -3.11 11.77 -19.14
N ASN A 317 -2.91 12.72 -18.24
CA ASN A 317 -3.98 13.54 -17.68
C ASN A 317 -3.69 15.04 -17.85
N PHE A 318 -4.69 15.82 -18.23
CA PHE A 318 -4.67 17.27 -18.04
C PHE A 318 -4.82 17.59 -16.55
N LEU A 319 -3.95 18.43 -16.01
CA LEU A 319 -3.95 18.80 -14.60
C LEU A 319 -4.98 19.90 -14.31
N GLY A 320 -5.86 19.63 -13.32
CA GLY A 320 -6.91 20.58 -12.95
C GLY A 320 -6.33 21.93 -12.52
N ASN A 321 -6.87 23.00 -13.09
CA ASN A 321 -6.56 24.39 -12.75
C ASN A 321 -5.05 24.75 -12.79
N THR A 322 -4.25 23.98 -13.52
CA THR A 322 -2.80 24.18 -13.71
C THR A 322 -2.53 24.51 -15.16
N PHE A 323 -1.77 25.59 -15.37
CA PHE A 323 -1.56 26.15 -16.72
C PHE A 323 -0.07 26.36 -16.97
N THR A 324 0.30 26.28 -18.25
CA THR A 324 1.62 26.68 -18.76
C THR A 324 1.71 28.21 -18.82
N SER A 325 2.90 28.73 -19.06
CA SER A 325 3.12 30.15 -19.30
C SER A 325 2.38 30.68 -20.54
N THR A 326 2.07 29.80 -21.51
CA THR A 326 1.28 30.16 -22.71
C THR A 326 -0.24 30.12 -22.44
N GLY A 327 -0.67 29.71 -21.25
CA GLY A 327 -2.07 29.62 -20.87
C GLY A 327 -2.77 28.31 -21.26
N GLU A 328 -2.03 27.35 -21.80
CA GLU A 328 -2.54 25.99 -22.07
C GLU A 328 -2.62 25.20 -20.78
N GLN A 329 -3.53 24.21 -20.72
CA GLN A 329 -3.63 23.34 -19.55
C GLN A 329 -2.43 22.38 -19.49
N ALA A 330 -1.77 22.32 -18.33
CA ALA A 330 -0.62 21.43 -18.15
C ALA A 330 -1.03 19.95 -18.22
N VAL A 331 -0.13 19.12 -18.70
CA VAL A 331 -0.31 17.68 -18.89
C VAL A 331 0.67 16.91 -18.01
N ASP A 332 0.22 15.82 -17.41
CA ASP A 332 1.04 14.80 -16.77
C ASP A 332 1.02 13.55 -17.67
N ASP A 333 2.06 13.36 -18.46
CA ASP A 333 2.19 12.29 -19.44
C ASP A 333 3.11 11.19 -18.93
N GLN A 334 2.64 9.94 -18.97
CA GLN A 334 3.38 8.83 -18.40
C GLN A 334 2.99 7.48 -18.96
N HIS A 335 3.95 6.55 -18.94
CA HIS A 335 3.68 5.14 -19.24
C HIS A 335 4.58 4.21 -18.42
N ILE A 336 4.12 2.97 -18.25
CA ILE A 336 4.88 1.89 -17.64
C ILE A 336 4.92 0.72 -18.60
N SER A 337 6.08 0.07 -18.69
CA SER A 337 6.28 -1.20 -19.37
C SER A 337 6.79 -2.21 -18.36
N ASP A 338 6.18 -3.38 -18.35
CA ASP A 338 6.44 -4.44 -17.38
C ASP A 338 6.59 -5.79 -18.10
N ALA A 339 7.57 -6.58 -17.67
CA ALA A 339 7.81 -7.91 -18.22
C ALA A 339 8.17 -8.87 -17.09
N THR A 340 7.38 -9.94 -16.98
CA THR A 340 7.52 -10.95 -15.93
C THR A 340 7.81 -12.32 -16.52
N ILE A 341 8.62 -13.10 -15.85
CA ILE A 341 8.77 -14.53 -16.06
C ILE A 341 8.81 -15.28 -14.73
N ARG A 342 8.03 -16.32 -14.64
CA ARG A 342 7.98 -17.24 -13.50
C ARG A 342 8.25 -18.66 -13.97
N PHE A 343 9.08 -19.39 -13.25
CA PHE A 343 9.29 -20.84 -13.42
C PHE A 343 8.88 -21.57 -12.14
N THR A 344 8.23 -22.71 -12.30
CA THR A 344 7.86 -23.59 -11.20
C THR A 344 8.40 -24.99 -11.49
N LEU A 345 9.22 -25.52 -10.57
CA LEU A 345 9.88 -26.82 -10.68
C LEU A 345 9.41 -27.76 -9.57
N GLN A 346 8.79 -28.87 -9.94
CA GLN A 346 8.57 -30.00 -9.06
C GLN A 346 9.83 -30.89 -9.11
N ALA A 347 10.78 -30.64 -8.20
CA ALA A 347 12.06 -31.34 -8.19
C ALA A 347 11.92 -32.81 -7.77
N LYS A 348 11.07 -33.05 -6.74
CA LYS A 348 10.63 -34.37 -6.26
C LYS A 348 9.16 -34.28 -5.86
N LYS A 349 8.47 -35.40 -5.66
CA LYS A 349 7.06 -35.48 -5.30
C LYS A 349 6.65 -34.53 -4.15
N ASN A 350 7.57 -34.27 -3.22
CA ASN A 350 7.35 -33.44 -2.04
C ASN A 350 8.19 -32.14 -2.01
N ASN A 351 8.96 -31.81 -3.06
CA ASN A 351 9.81 -30.64 -3.12
C ASN A 351 9.51 -29.80 -4.35
N LYS A 352 9.12 -28.55 -4.12
CA LYS A 352 8.78 -27.58 -5.15
C LYS A 352 9.66 -26.33 -5.01
N PHE A 353 10.14 -25.82 -6.13
CA PHE A 353 10.83 -24.54 -6.24
C PHE A 353 10.06 -23.63 -7.18
N SER A 354 10.01 -22.34 -6.86
CA SER A 354 9.59 -21.31 -7.79
C SER A 354 10.65 -20.21 -7.90
N PHE A 355 10.83 -19.74 -9.10
CA PHE A 355 11.66 -18.60 -9.43
C PHE A 355 10.76 -17.56 -10.10
N HIS A 356 10.87 -16.30 -9.70
CA HIS A 356 10.13 -15.19 -10.25
C HIS A 356 11.06 -14.03 -10.53
N TYR A 357 10.96 -13.46 -11.72
CA TYR A 357 11.62 -12.24 -12.11
C TYR A 357 10.61 -11.32 -12.80
N ASP A 358 10.54 -10.08 -12.36
CA ASP A 358 9.60 -9.09 -12.84
C ASP A 358 10.29 -7.74 -12.95
N ARG A 359 10.28 -7.12 -14.13
CA ARG A 359 10.92 -5.84 -14.40
C ARG A 359 9.91 -4.80 -14.85
N SER A 360 9.80 -3.72 -14.09
CA SER A 360 8.90 -2.61 -14.36
C SER A 360 9.70 -1.33 -14.65
N ILE A 361 9.41 -0.68 -15.78
CA ILE A 361 10.06 0.55 -16.22
C ILE A 361 9.00 1.63 -16.39
N LYS A 362 9.09 2.67 -15.56
CA LYS A 362 8.26 3.87 -15.64
C LYS A 362 9.00 5.00 -16.32
N TRP A 363 8.32 5.64 -17.26
CA TRP A 363 8.65 6.93 -17.80
C TRP A 363 7.53 7.93 -17.51
N ARG A 364 7.85 9.17 -17.12
CA ARG A 364 6.89 10.25 -16.91
C ARG A 364 7.54 11.56 -17.40
N GLY A 365 6.98 12.17 -18.42
CA GLY A 365 7.54 13.30 -19.13
C GLY A 365 7.42 14.59 -18.31
N HIS A 366 6.22 15.01 -17.99
CA HIS A 366 5.98 16.26 -17.26
C HIS A 366 5.47 15.95 -15.85
N ARG A 367 6.39 15.65 -14.94
CA ARG A 367 6.08 15.45 -13.53
C ARG A 367 6.28 16.77 -12.79
N PRO A 368 5.21 17.33 -12.18
CA PRO A 368 5.39 18.50 -11.31
C PRO A 368 6.44 18.23 -10.23
N ASN A 369 7.35 19.17 -10.04
CA ASN A 369 8.38 19.00 -9.04
C ASN A 369 7.78 19.07 -7.63
N ASN A 370 8.35 18.28 -6.69
CA ASN A 370 7.82 18.15 -5.32
C ASN A 370 8.51 19.10 -4.32
N TRP A 371 9.52 19.88 -4.74
CA TRP A 371 10.31 20.68 -3.82
C TRP A 371 9.69 22.06 -3.56
N LEU A 372 9.03 22.63 -4.59
CA LEU A 372 8.30 23.89 -4.49
C LEU A 372 6.88 23.70 -5.01
N THR A 373 5.91 24.20 -4.24
CA THR A 373 4.50 24.22 -4.69
C THR A 373 4.25 25.51 -5.45
N ALA A 374 3.93 25.39 -6.73
CA ALA A 374 3.57 26.51 -7.59
C ALA A 374 2.15 26.35 -8.15
N SER A 375 1.45 27.48 -8.36
CA SER A 375 0.14 27.49 -9.03
C SER A 375 0.29 27.60 -10.55
N LEU A 376 1.44 28.08 -11.02
CA LEU A 376 1.82 28.16 -12.41
C LEU A 376 3.15 27.43 -12.58
N ASN A 377 3.15 26.43 -13.43
CA ASN A 377 4.32 25.60 -13.68
C ASN A 377 4.53 25.49 -15.19
N ASP A 378 5.63 26.03 -15.67
CA ASP A 378 6.00 25.89 -17.06
C ASP A 378 6.46 24.44 -17.30
N PRO A 379 6.05 23.74 -18.36
CA PRO A 379 6.48 22.37 -18.62
C PRO A 379 8.00 22.18 -18.59
N ILE A 380 8.75 23.20 -18.99
CA ILE A 380 10.22 23.18 -18.95
C ILE A 380 10.79 23.13 -17.52
N SER A 381 10.00 23.51 -16.51
CA SER A 381 10.35 23.43 -15.08
C SER A 381 9.81 22.21 -14.36
N ASP A 382 9.17 21.31 -15.06
CA ASP A 382 8.83 19.96 -14.59
C ASP A 382 10.08 19.06 -14.54
N VAL A 383 9.92 17.84 -14.11
CA VAL A 383 10.99 16.82 -14.11
C VAL A 383 10.58 15.62 -14.95
N VAL A 384 11.55 15.11 -15.71
CA VAL A 384 11.41 13.83 -16.42
C VAL A 384 11.79 12.68 -15.49
N GLN A 385 10.85 11.80 -15.22
CA GLN A 385 11.16 10.56 -14.50
C GLN A 385 11.58 9.45 -15.47
N THR A 386 12.79 8.97 -15.30
CA THR A 386 13.32 7.81 -16.05
C THR A 386 13.74 6.72 -15.06
N THR A 387 13.36 5.48 -15.34
CA THR A 387 13.71 4.32 -14.53
C THR A 387 14.86 3.57 -15.17
N GLN A 388 16.02 3.55 -14.51
CA GLN A 388 17.21 2.81 -14.95
C GLN A 388 17.13 1.35 -14.49
N LEU A 389 16.67 1.14 -13.25
CA LEU A 389 16.62 -0.20 -12.66
C LEU A 389 15.41 -0.28 -11.72
N ASN A 390 14.52 -1.23 -12.00
CA ASN A 390 13.44 -1.59 -11.08
C ASN A 390 13.00 -3.01 -11.40
N TYR A 391 13.32 -3.97 -10.52
CA TYR A 391 12.89 -5.34 -10.70
C TYR A 391 12.62 -6.04 -9.37
N ILE A 392 11.81 -7.06 -9.41
CA ILE A 392 11.59 -8.04 -8.36
C ILE A 392 12.32 -9.33 -8.76
N GLY A 393 13.10 -9.88 -7.83
CA GLY A 393 13.64 -11.24 -7.92
C GLY A 393 13.19 -12.04 -6.71
N GLU A 394 12.59 -13.21 -6.93
CA GLU A 394 12.17 -14.12 -5.86
C GLU A 394 12.59 -15.55 -6.18
N ILE A 395 13.10 -16.23 -5.15
CA ILE A 395 13.30 -17.68 -5.14
C ILE A 395 12.57 -18.22 -3.92
N LYS A 396 11.73 -19.24 -4.14
CA LYS A 396 10.97 -19.89 -3.07
C LYS A 396 11.12 -21.40 -3.18
N TRP A 397 11.25 -22.05 -2.04
CA TRP A 397 11.21 -23.49 -1.87
C TRP A 397 10.13 -23.88 -0.89
N SER A 398 9.43 -24.98 -1.16
CA SER A 398 8.49 -25.61 -0.22
C SER A 398 8.67 -27.12 -0.25
N SER A 399 8.58 -27.77 0.92
CA SER A 399 8.70 -29.21 1.08
C SER A 399 7.73 -29.76 2.11
N THR A 400 6.95 -30.76 1.73
CA THR A 400 6.13 -31.56 2.65
C THR A 400 6.94 -32.77 3.12
N ILE A 401 7.14 -32.90 4.44
CA ILE A 401 7.92 -33.97 5.06
C ILE A 401 6.97 -34.88 5.84
N GLY A 402 6.71 -36.04 5.28
CA GLY A 402 5.62 -36.90 5.76
C GLY A 402 4.26 -36.23 5.60
N ASN A 403 3.29 -36.56 6.48
CA ASN A 403 1.92 -36.05 6.41
C ASN A 403 1.63 -34.90 7.40
N ARG A 404 2.65 -34.43 8.12
CA ARG A 404 2.45 -33.49 9.25
C ARG A 404 3.36 -32.28 9.24
N LEU A 405 4.45 -32.33 8.52
CA LEU A 405 5.44 -31.25 8.52
C LEU A 405 5.50 -30.59 7.14
N LEU A 406 5.41 -29.27 7.13
CA LEU A 406 5.66 -28.44 5.97
C LEU A 406 6.81 -27.48 6.30
N ALA A 407 7.81 -27.43 5.45
CA ALA A 407 8.91 -26.47 5.52
C ALA A 407 8.93 -25.60 4.26
N GLU A 408 9.18 -24.31 4.43
CA GLU A 408 9.25 -23.37 3.32
C GLU A 408 10.40 -22.37 3.49
N ALA A 409 11.04 -21.94 2.39
CA ALA A 409 12.12 -20.95 2.34
C ALA A 409 11.94 -19.99 1.17
N ALA A 410 12.14 -18.70 1.39
CA ALA A 410 12.12 -17.69 0.34
C ALA A 410 13.19 -16.61 0.52
N MET A 411 13.71 -16.17 -0.61
CA MET A 411 14.55 -14.99 -0.74
C MET A 411 13.94 -14.06 -1.78
N PHE A 412 13.85 -12.79 -1.42
CA PHE A 412 13.30 -11.75 -2.26
C PHE A 412 14.28 -10.57 -2.35
N THR A 413 14.34 -9.89 -3.51
CA THR A 413 15.09 -8.65 -3.68
C THR A 413 14.32 -7.65 -4.52
N LEU A 414 14.43 -6.36 -4.15
CA LEU A 414 13.89 -5.21 -4.86
C LEU A 414 14.96 -4.12 -4.96
N PRO A 415 15.78 -4.10 -6.01
CA PRO A 415 16.58 -2.93 -6.36
C PRO A 415 15.75 -1.95 -7.16
N VAL A 416 15.84 -0.67 -6.78
CA VAL A 416 15.17 0.46 -7.42
C VAL A 416 16.20 1.50 -7.76
N ASN A 417 16.14 2.06 -8.97
CA ASN A 417 16.91 3.23 -9.37
C ASN A 417 16.11 4.01 -10.43
N TYR A 418 15.77 5.25 -10.12
CA TYR A 418 15.15 6.17 -11.07
C TYR A 418 15.64 7.60 -10.84
N THR A 419 15.62 8.39 -11.89
CA THR A 419 16.01 9.80 -11.86
C THR A 419 14.80 10.67 -12.18
N LEU A 420 14.65 11.76 -11.45
CA LEU A 420 13.80 12.90 -11.74
C LEU A 420 14.73 13.97 -12.32
N GLY A 421 14.95 13.91 -13.61
CA GLY A 421 15.91 14.75 -14.33
C GLY A 421 15.30 16.08 -14.80
N PHE A 422 16.14 16.96 -15.26
CA PHE A 422 15.70 18.19 -15.94
C PHE A 422 15.09 17.84 -17.30
N GLU A 423 14.14 18.67 -17.75
CA GLU A 423 13.59 18.55 -19.09
C GLU A 423 14.69 18.66 -20.15
N PRO A 424 14.68 17.79 -21.20
CA PRO A 424 15.72 17.77 -22.22
C PRO A 424 15.86 19.11 -22.95
N ASP A 425 14.74 19.82 -23.14
CA ASP A 425 14.68 21.10 -23.86
C ASP A 425 15.06 22.31 -22.98
N ALA A 426 15.31 22.09 -21.68
CA ALA A 426 15.76 23.17 -20.79
C ALA A 426 17.13 23.70 -21.22
N ALA A 427 17.17 24.97 -21.58
CA ALA A 427 18.37 25.62 -22.09
C ALA A 427 19.60 25.38 -21.20
N GLY A 428 20.73 25.07 -21.81
CA GLY A 428 22.00 24.95 -21.07
C GLY A 428 22.32 26.26 -20.35
N GLY A 429 22.59 26.18 -19.05
CA GLY A 429 22.85 27.37 -18.22
C GLY A 429 21.62 28.04 -17.60
N ALA A 430 20.38 27.67 -17.99
CA ALA A 430 19.19 28.17 -17.30
C ALA A 430 19.16 27.68 -15.84
N VAL A 431 18.85 28.59 -14.91
CA VAL A 431 18.65 28.29 -13.49
C VAL A 431 17.18 28.40 -13.13
N ALA A 432 16.80 27.72 -12.06
CA ALA A 432 15.41 27.77 -11.57
C ALA A 432 15.11 29.13 -10.96
N THR A 433 13.95 29.69 -11.32
CA THR A 433 13.43 30.94 -10.76
C THR A 433 12.02 30.69 -10.19
N PHE A 434 11.80 31.09 -8.93
CA PHE A 434 10.52 31.02 -8.25
C PHE A 434 9.99 32.43 -7.96
N ASP A 435 8.88 32.79 -8.58
CA ASP A 435 8.16 34.02 -8.26
C ASP A 435 7.19 33.81 -7.12
N GLN A 436 7.45 34.43 -5.98
CA GLN A 436 6.67 34.24 -4.75
C GLN A 436 5.25 34.80 -4.85
N ILE A 437 5.05 35.91 -5.55
CA ILE A 437 3.76 36.58 -5.66
C ILE A 437 2.87 35.88 -6.69
N ARG A 438 3.45 35.50 -7.82
CA ARG A 438 2.74 34.77 -8.88
C ARG A 438 2.59 33.31 -8.55
N SER A 439 3.34 32.79 -7.55
CA SER A 439 3.47 31.36 -7.26
C SER A 439 3.81 30.57 -8.53
N ALA A 440 4.86 30.99 -9.23
CA ALA A 440 5.26 30.46 -10.52
C ALA A 440 6.72 29.99 -10.50
N ILE A 441 6.99 28.84 -11.13
CA ILE A 441 8.33 28.34 -11.39
C ILE A 441 8.60 28.47 -12.88
N SER A 442 9.82 28.94 -13.21
CA SER A 442 10.28 29.11 -14.59
C SER A 442 11.76 28.79 -14.73
N GLY A 443 12.25 28.71 -15.98
CA GLY A 443 13.63 28.44 -16.32
C GLY A 443 13.92 26.94 -16.42
N VAL A 444 14.09 26.25 -15.31
CA VAL A 444 14.32 24.80 -15.23
C VAL A 444 13.77 24.28 -13.93
N SER A 445 13.64 22.96 -13.80
CA SER A 445 13.24 22.38 -12.50
C SER A 445 14.20 22.85 -11.39
N PRO A 446 13.68 23.20 -10.22
CA PRO A 446 14.52 23.63 -9.10
C PRO A 446 15.55 22.58 -8.69
N ARG A 447 15.26 21.30 -8.86
CA ARG A 447 16.10 20.21 -8.37
C ARG A 447 15.96 18.95 -9.23
N MET A 448 17.07 18.30 -9.50
CA MET A 448 17.12 16.94 -10.01
C MET A 448 17.37 15.96 -8.86
N ASP A 449 16.62 14.86 -8.81
CA ASP A 449 16.73 13.82 -7.79
C ASP A 449 17.10 12.49 -8.43
N THR A 450 18.09 11.78 -7.86
CA THR A 450 18.34 10.38 -8.18
C THR A 450 17.99 9.52 -6.97
N ASN A 451 16.99 8.68 -7.14
CA ASN A 451 16.46 7.81 -6.10
C ASN A 451 16.97 6.38 -6.32
N SER A 452 17.57 5.80 -5.31
CA SER A 452 18.09 4.45 -5.35
C SER A 452 17.77 3.71 -4.07
N ALA A 453 17.41 2.44 -4.19
CA ALA A 453 17.21 1.59 -3.03
C ALA A 453 17.55 0.14 -3.36
N ARG A 454 17.88 -0.62 -2.34
CA ARG A 454 18.01 -2.06 -2.44
C ARG A 454 17.48 -2.71 -1.17
N MET A 455 16.61 -3.68 -1.35
CA MET A 455 16.07 -4.45 -0.25
C MET A 455 16.20 -5.93 -0.52
N PHE A 456 16.52 -6.69 0.52
CA PHE A 456 16.43 -8.13 0.58
C PHE A 456 15.48 -8.53 1.69
N THR A 457 14.62 -9.50 1.42
CA THR A 457 13.81 -10.19 2.42
C THR A 457 14.19 -11.67 2.39
N TYR A 458 14.61 -12.18 3.53
CA TYR A 458 14.80 -13.61 3.78
C TYR A 458 13.70 -14.02 4.74
N ALA A 459 12.99 -15.02 4.36
CA ALA A 459 11.87 -15.43 5.18
C ALA A 459 11.86 -16.95 5.36
N GLY A 460 11.49 -17.45 6.58
CA GLY A 460 11.61 -18.83 7.02
C GLY A 460 10.58 -19.39 8.00
N ASN A 461 9.82 -20.58 7.73
CA ASN A 461 8.99 -21.28 8.73
C ASN A 461 8.90 -22.79 8.57
N VAL A 462 8.45 -23.40 9.68
CA VAL A 462 8.00 -24.79 9.76
C VAL A 462 6.59 -24.80 10.34
N SER A 463 5.68 -25.48 9.66
CA SER A 463 4.35 -25.80 10.16
C SER A 463 4.29 -27.28 10.54
N TYR A 464 3.75 -27.58 11.72
CA TYR A 464 3.54 -28.93 12.21
C TYR A 464 2.06 -29.14 12.59
N VAL A 465 1.41 -30.04 11.89
CA VAL A 465 0.00 -30.38 12.09
C VAL A 465 -0.12 -31.67 12.87
N THR A 466 -0.83 -31.60 14.00
CA THR A 466 -1.14 -32.77 14.82
C THR A 466 -2.53 -32.63 15.41
N GLY A 467 -3.44 -33.53 15.08
CA GLY A 467 -4.79 -33.62 15.64
C GLY A 467 -5.49 -32.27 15.76
N SER A 468 -5.41 -31.70 16.97
CA SER A 468 -6.06 -30.43 17.31
C SER A 468 -5.19 -29.21 17.10
N HIS A 469 -3.87 -29.35 16.84
CA HIS A 469 -2.92 -28.24 16.73
C HIS A 469 -2.37 -28.10 15.32
N SER A 470 -2.18 -26.84 14.90
CA SER A 470 -1.43 -26.46 13.70
C SER A 470 -0.42 -25.38 14.10
N LEU A 471 0.72 -25.86 14.61
CA LEU A 471 1.82 -25.03 15.09
C LEU A 471 2.62 -24.50 13.91
N LYS A 472 2.99 -23.20 13.97
CA LYS A 472 3.86 -22.55 13.00
C LYS A 472 4.88 -21.68 13.70
N VAL A 473 6.17 -21.91 13.39
CA VAL A 473 7.28 -21.10 13.90
C VAL A 473 8.08 -20.56 12.72
N GLY A 474 8.51 -19.33 12.76
CA GLY A 474 9.25 -18.76 11.64
C GLY A 474 10.07 -17.51 11.97
N THR A 475 10.82 -17.09 10.95
CA THR A 475 11.68 -15.90 10.98
C THR A 475 11.53 -15.10 9.71
N GLN A 476 11.77 -13.80 9.79
CA GLN A 476 11.84 -12.91 8.63
C GLN A 476 12.95 -11.88 8.88
N VAL A 477 13.87 -11.74 7.93
CA VAL A 477 14.91 -10.73 7.97
C VAL A 477 14.77 -9.83 6.75
N ARG A 478 14.53 -8.55 6.99
CA ARG A 478 14.52 -7.50 5.97
C ARG A 478 15.73 -6.62 6.15
N THR A 479 16.53 -6.45 5.11
CA THR A 479 17.74 -5.62 5.15
C THR A 479 17.89 -4.84 3.86
N GLY A 480 18.43 -3.65 3.94
CA GLY A 480 18.66 -2.84 2.76
C GLY A 480 18.97 -1.39 3.08
N TRP A 481 18.96 -0.58 2.04
CA TRP A 481 19.24 0.85 2.13
C TRP A 481 18.35 1.63 1.15
N SER A 482 18.15 2.91 1.46
CA SER A 482 17.51 3.91 0.60
C SER A 482 18.43 5.11 0.48
N GLN A 483 18.52 5.70 -0.71
CA GLN A 483 19.35 6.86 -0.99
C GLN A 483 18.64 7.81 -1.94
N GLU A 484 18.71 9.10 -1.64
CA GLU A 484 18.37 10.17 -2.57
C GLU A 484 19.57 11.09 -2.75
N LEU A 485 19.88 11.43 -4.00
CA LEU A 485 20.93 12.39 -4.38
C LEU A 485 20.27 13.59 -5.04
N PHE A 486 20.68 14.79 -4.62
CA PHE A 486 20.15 16.06 -5.08
C PHE A 486 21.19 16.86 -5.85
N THR A 487 20.77 17.38 -7.00
CA THR A 487 21.59 18.25 -7.84
C THR A 487 20.75 19.45 -8.30
N MET A 488 21.35 20.63 -8.32
CA MET A 488 20.72 21.85 -8.83
C MET A 488 21.64 22.50 -9.87
N ARG A 489 21.09 23.14 -10.89
CA ARG A 489 21.91 23.91 -11.84
C ARG A 489 22.47 25.16 -11.16
N GLY A 490 23.80 25.30 -11.17
CA GLY A 490 24.52 26.40 -10.50
C GLY A 490 24.46 26.35 -8.97
N ASP A 491 23.88 25.30 -8.37
CA ASP A 491 23.63 25.20 -6.92
C ASP A 491 22.86 26.42 -6.36
N ILE A 492 21.92 26.97 -7.15
CA ILE A 492 21.18 28.18 -6.84
C ILE A 492 19.69 28.05 -7.21
N LEU A 493 18.85 28.70 -6.42
CA LEU A 493 17.46 29.00 -6.75
C LEU A 493 17.24 30.51 -6.68
N GLN A 494 16.87 31.11 -7.79
CA GLN A 494 16.51 32.52 -7.86
C GLN A 494 15.07 32.71 -7.32
N ILE A 495 14.85 33.80 -6.60
CA ILE A 495 13.56 34.17 -6.04
C ILE A 495 13.23 35.59 -6.48
N THR A 496 12.12 35.74 -7.17
CA THR A 496 11.55 37.01 -7.59
C THR A 496 10.26 37.33 -6.84
N SER A 497 9.88 38.57 -6.85
CA SER A 497 8.60 39.07 -6.33
C SER A 497 7.91 39.86 -7.42
N ASN A 498 6.87 39.32 -8.04
CA ASN A 498 6.20 39.86 -9.21
C ASN A 498 7.12 40.23 -10.38
N GLY A 499 8.10 39.37 -10.67
CA GLY A 499 9.06 39.50 -11.75
C GLY A 499 10.27 40.38 -11.42
N VAL A 500 10.39 40.90 -10.20
CA VAL A 500 11.54 41.71 -9.74
C VAL A 500 12.46 40.85 -8.87
N ALA A 501 13.76 40.98 -9.06
CA ALA A 501 14.78 40.31 -8.26
C ALA A 501 14.57 40.59 -6.75
N ASN A 502 14.64 39.56 -5.92
CA ASN A 502 14.43 39.67 -4.47
C ASN A 502 15.55 38.99 -3.68
N SER A 503 15.74 37.70 -3.88
CA SER A 503 16.75 36.92 -3.17
C SER A 503 17.17 35.70 -3.97
N VAL A 504 18.24 35.07 -3.52
CA VAL A 504 18.67 33.75 -3.99
C VAL A 504 18.81 32.78 -2.83
N ARG A 505 18.53 31.51 -3.07
CA ARG A 505 18.98 30.42 -2.21
C ARG A 505 20.22 29.80 -2.79
N LEU A 506 21.34 29.93 -2.07
CA LEU A 506 22.57 29.19 -2.35
C LEU A 506 22.45 27.85 -1.66
N VAL A 507 22.64 26.77 -2.40
CA VAL A 507 22.33 25.40 -1.93
C VAL A 507 23.62 24.58 -1.84
N ASN A 508 23.71 23.71 -0.86
CA ASN A 508 24.86 22.83 -0.60
C ASN A 508 24.93 21.60 -1.54
N THR A 509 24.29 21.67 -2.71
CA THR A 509 24.37 20.58 -3.71
C THR A 509 25.76 20.51 -4.35
N PRO A 510 26.22 19.33 -4.83
CA PRO A 510 25.59 18.03 -4.72
C PRO A 510 25.45 17.55 -3.28
N SER A 511 24.24 17.14 -2.90
CA SER A 511 23.89 16.70 -1.56
C SER A 511 22.97 15.48 -1.61
N GLY A 512 22.27 15.16 -0.54
CA GLY A 512 21.35 14.04 -0.49
C GLY A 512 21.52 13.27 0.80
N HIS A 513 20.98 12.07 0.86
CA HIS A 513 21.04 11.24 2.07
C HIS A 513 21.02 9.76 1.69
N LYS A 514 21.54 8.93 2.58
CA LYS A 514 21.47 7.48 2.50
C LYS A 514 21.30 6.90 3.90
N GLU A 515 20.31 6.07 4.07
CA GLU A 515 19.99 5.36 5.29
C GLU A 515 19.92 3.86 5.04
N GLU A 516 20.26 3.07 6.02
CA GLU A 516 20.17 1.60 5.98
C GLU A 516 19.44 1.04 7.19
N GLY A 517 18.87 -0.14 7.03
CA GLY A 517 18.14 -0.80 8.11
C GLY A 517 18.19 -2.31 8.05
N VAL A 518 18.11 -2.92 9.22
CA VAL A 518 17.95 -4.37 9.40
C VAL A 518 16.81 -4.62 10.37
N ASN A 519 15.74 -5.23 9.90
CA ASN A 519 14.63 -5.70 10.73
C ASN A 519 14.64 -7.23 10.76
N THR A 520 14.85 -7.81 11.94
CA THR A 520 14.82 -9.25 12.19
C THR A 520 13.59 -9.57 13.04
N ALA A 521 12.74 -10.45 12.54
CA ALA A 521 11.55 -10.92 13.22
C ALA A 521 11.58 -12.42 13.46
N LEU A 522 11.12 -12.83 14.65
CA LEU A 522 10.84 -14.22 15.01
C LEU A 522 9.38 -14.31 15.41
N PHE A 523 8.67 -15.36 15.00
CA PHE A 523 7.29 -15.55 15.40
C PHE A 523 6.97 -17.03 15.67
N ALA A 524 5.98 -17.23 16.55
CA ALA A 524 5.37 -18.52 16.81
C ALA A 524 3.86 -18.33 16.92
N GLN A 525 3.10 -19.24 16.35
CA GLN A 525 1.63 -19.23 16.41
C GLN A 525 1.08 -20.65 16.37
N ASP A 526 -0.13 -20.82 16.90
CA ASP A 526 -0.88 -22.06 16.84
C ASP A 526 -2.31 -21.78 16.35
N SER A 527 -2.91 -22.76 15.70
CA SER A 527 -4.35 -22.85 15.50
C SER A 527 -4.84 -24.08 16.24
N TRP A 528 -5.32 -23.86 17.47
CA TRP A 528 -5.71 -24.89 18.42
C TRP A 528 -7.21 -25.13 18.42
N ARG A 529 -7.62 -26.31 17.98
CA ARG A 529 -9.03 -26.72 17.92
C ARG A 529 -9.47 -27.38 19.23
N LEU A 530 -10.51 -26.84 19.84
CA LEU A 530 -11.16 -27.32 21.06
C LEU A 530 -12.67 -27.55 20.79
N GLY A 531 -12.99 -28.70 20.20
CA GLY A 531 -14.36 -28.96 19.76
C GLY A 531 -14.82 -27.96 18.69
N ARG A 532 -15.82 -27.13 19.03
CA ARG A 532 -16.35 -26.07 18.14
C ARG A 532 -15.57 -24.76 18.20
N TRP A 533 -14.62 -24.63 19.12
CA TRP A 533 -13.74 -23.48 19.24
C TRP A 533 -12.44 -23.71 18.50
N THR A 534 -11.91 -22.66 17.91
CA THR A 534 -10.53 -22.59 17.43
C THR A 534 -9.89 -21.36 18.06
N LEU A 535 -8.82 -21.57 18.79
CA LEU A 535 -7.99 -20.50 19.37
C LEU A 535 -6.75 -20.31 18.50
N ASN A 536 -6.41 -19.05 18.20
CA ASN A 536 -5.25 -18.69 17.37
C ASN A 536 -4.30 -17.78 18.17
N PRO A 537 -3.58 -18.30 19.19
CA PRO A 537 -2.55 -17.54 19.90
C PRO A 537 -1.31 -17.38 19.02
N GLY A 538 -0.66 -16.24 19.17
CA GLY A 538 0.59 -15.94 18.48
C GLY A 538 1.44 -14.93 19.20
N LEU A 539 2.75 -15.02 18.97
CA LEU A 539 3.74 -14.09 19.50
C LEU A 539 4.74 -13.74 18.41
N ARG A 540 5.04 -12.46 18.27
CA ARG A 540 6.07 -11.95 17.36
C ARG A 540 7.06 -11.09 18.12
N TYR A 541 8.34 -11.35 17.94
CA TYR A 541 9.44 -10.52 18.39
C TYR A 541 10.08 -9.86 17.19
N GLU A 542 10.38 -8.56 17.28
CA GLU A 542 11.12 -7.84 16.25
C GLU A 542 12.28 -7.04 16.85
N LYS A 543 13.43 -7.12 16.17
CA LYS A 543 14.57 -6.23 16.39
C LYS A 543 14.80 -5.41 15.13
N TYR A 544 14.64 -4.08 15.24
CA TYR A 544 14.84 -3.17 14.13
C TYR A 544 15.94 -2.16 14.44
N VAL A 545 17.02 -2.22 13.66
CA VAL A 545 18.18 -1.33 13.75
C VAL A 545 18.27 -0.47 12.51
N MET A 546 18.44 0.85 12.68
CA MET A 546 18.63 1.80 11.59
C MET A 546 19.94 2.57 11.78
N SER A 547 20.64 2.83 10.69
CA SER A 547 21.96 3.46 10.65
C SER A 547 22.11 4.39 9.45
N ILE A 548 23.00 5.36 9.56
CA ILE A 548 23.48 6.19 8.47
C ILE A 548 24.90 5.73 8.14
N PRO A 549 25.17 5.14 6.97
CA PRO A 549 26.51 4.70 6.60
C PRO A 549 27.44 5.90 6.34
N ALA A 550 28.73 5.67 6.29
CA ALA A 550 29.69 6.68 5.85
C ALA A 550 29.33 7.15 4.42
N GLN A 551 29.38 8.44 4.19
CA GLN A 551 28.97 9.08 2.95
C GLN A 551 29.96 10.17 2.56
N SER A 552 29.98 10.56 1.26
CA SER A 552 30.73 11.71 0.77
C SER A 552 29.84 12.55 -0.15
N ALA A 553 30.10 13.85 -0.22
CA ALA A 553 29.55 14.75 -1.20
C ALA A 553 30.71 15.44 -1.96
N PRO A 554 30.71 15.45 -3.30
CA PRO A 554 31.72 16.18 -4.04
C PRO A 554 31.59 17.69 -3.79
N ALA A 555 32.59 18.46 -4.24
CA ALA A 555 32.51 19.91 -4.19
C ALA A 555 31.40 20.43 -5.10
N GLY A 556 30.63 21.39 -4.61
CA GLY A 556 29.66 22.18 -5.35
C GLY A 556 30.12 23.61 -5.52
N THR A 557 29.28 24.47 -6.10
CA THR A 557 29.60 25.87 -6.32
C THR A 557 29.90 26.61 -5.00
N TRP A 558 29.14 26.30 -3.94
CA TRP A 558 29.19 27.03 -2.67
C TRP A 558 29.80 26.24 -1.51
N THR A 559 30.13 24.96 -1.73
CA THR A 559 30.65 24.08 -0.69
C THR A 559 31.82 23.25 -1.19
N PRO A 560 32.87 23.04 -0.36
CA PRO A 560 33.94 22.08 -0.69
C PRO A 560 33.45 20.65 -0.70
N ALA A 561 34.28 19.73 -1.16
CA ALA A 561 34.04 18.30 -0.95
C ALA A 561 33.96 17.94 0.56
N ARG A 562 33.04 17.05 0.93
CA ARG A 562 32.74 16.74 2.34
C ARG A 562 32.63 15.23 2.51
N ASP A 563 33.21 14.75 3.61
CA ASP A 563 33.08 13.37 4.06
C ASP A 563 32.34 13.33 5.41
N PHE A 564 31.47 12.35 5.55
CA PHE A 564 30.62 12.16 6.72
C PHE A 564 30.81 10.76 7.27
N ALA A 565 31.13 10.67 8.58
CA ALA A 565 31.33 9.42 9.25
C ALA A 565 30.01 8.63 9.42
N ALA A 566 30.12 7.33 9.51
CA ALA A 566 28.98 6.46 9.79
C ALA A 566 28.41 6.72 11.20
N GLN A 567 27.09 6.65 11.30
CA GLN A 567 26.34 6.69 12.56
C GLN A 567 25.56 5.37 12.70
N ASN A 568 26.05 4.47 13.56
CA ASN A 568 25.49 3.13 13.67
C ASN A 568 24.44 3.05 14.77
N GLY A 569 23.34 2.33 14.53
CA GLY A 569 22.34 2.00 15.54
C GLY A 569 21.61 3.21 16.12
N ILE A 570 21.39 4.26 15.30
CA ILE A 570 20.69 5.49 15.71
C ILE A 570 19.31 5.16 16.29
N VAL A 571 18.61 4.22 15.68
CA VAL A 571 17.39 3.61 16.19
C VAL A 571 17.65 2.13 16.41
N ASN A 572 17.27 1.61 17.58
CA ASN A 572 17.43 0.20 17.94
C ASN A 572 16.22 -0.24 18.76
N TRP A 573 15.18 -0.63 18.06
CA TRP A 573 13.95 -1.09 18.69
C TRP A 573 13.94 -2.59 18.89
N ASN A 574 13.45 -3.01 20.08
CA ASN A 574 13.16 -4.40 20.39
C ASN A 574 11.70 -4.46 20.86
N THR A 575 10.87 -5.17 20.16
CA THR A 575 9.43 -5.19 20.41
C THR A 575 8.89 -6.61 20.47
N VAL A 576 7.85 -6.81 21.30
CA VAL A 576 7.11 -8.06 21.42
C VAL A 576 5.64 -7.77 21.17
N SER A 577 5.03 -8.47 20.22
CA SER A 577 3.66 -8.26 19.78
C SER A 577 2.83 -9.52 19.99
N PRO A 578 2.11 -9.64 21.14
CA PRO A 578 1.19 -10.73 21.38
C PRO A 578 -0.08 -10.59 20.55
N ARG A 579 -0.64 -11.72 20.13
CA ARG A 579 -1.87 -11.81 19.33
C ARG A 579 -2.71 -12.98 19.81
N LEU A 580 -4.00 -12.76 19.92
CA LEU A 580 -4.96 -13.79 20.27
C LEU A 580 -6.21 -13.62 19.43
N GLY A 581 -6.46 -14.57 18.56
CA GLY A 581 -7.70 -14.69 17.82
C GLY A 581 -8.50 -15.91 18.29
N PHE A 582 -9.79 -15.89 18.06
CA PHE A 582 -10.64 -17.06 18.23
C PHE A 582 -11.72 -17.13 17.16
N SER A 583 -12.19 -18.33 16.88
CA SER A 583 -13.38 -18.61 16.09
C SER A 583 -14.21 -19.68 16.76
N TRP A 584 -15.53 -19.48 16.80
CA TRP A 584 -16.49 -20.41 17.38
C TRP A 584 -17.54 -20.78 16.35
N ASP A 585 -17.56 -22.07 15.95
CA ASP A 585 -18.64 -22.64 15.13
C ASP A 585 -19.86 -22.87 16.02
N VAL A 586 -20.82 -21.94 15.96
CA VAL A 586 -21.93 -21.87 16.92
C VAL A 586 -22.79 -23.12 16.93
N PHE A 587 -23.05 -23.68 15.75
CA PHE A 587 -23.99 -24.82 15.57
C PHE A 587 -23.30 -26.12 15.13
N ASP A 588 -21.95 -26.14 15.00
CA ASP A 588 -21.15 -27.27 14.46
C ASP A 588 -21.57 -27.67 13.03
N ASP A 589 -22.15 -26.74 12.29
CA ASP A 589 -22.62 -26.94 10.91
C ASP A 589 -21.69 -26.28 9.85
N GLY A 590 -20.64 -25.60 10.30
CA GLY A 590 -19.69 -24.89 9.43
C GLY A 590 -20.27 -23.64 8.74
N ARG A 591 -21.46 -23.16 9.17
CA ARG A 591 -22.20 -22.07 8.52
C ARG A 591 -22.31 -20.80 9.36
N THR A 592 -22.10 -20.89 10.66
CA THR A 592 -22.21 -19.75 11.58
C THR A 592 -21.00 -19.67 12.47
N ALA A 593 -20.21 -18.59 12.33
CA ALA A 593 -19.05 -18.35 13.15
C ALA A 593 -19.17 -17.02 13.93
N VAL A 594 -18.87 -17.07 15.22
CA VAL A 594 -18.50 -15.90 16.01
C VAL A 594 -16.99 -15.87 16.11
N LYS A 595 -16.38 -14.74 15.72
CA LYS A 595 -14.95 -14.57 15.70
C LYS A 595 -14.57 -13.33 16.49
N GLY A 596 -13.34 -13.31 16.99
CA GLY A 596 -12.81 -12.09 17.60
C GLY A 596 -11.32 -12.21 17.86
N GLY A 597 -10.74 -11.10 18.28
CA GLY A 597 -9.33 -11.08 18.60
C GLY A 597 -8.91 -9.81 19.30
N VAL A 598 -7.77 -9.93 20.01
CA VAL A 598 -7.02 -8.82 20.60
C VAL A 598 -5.57 -9.01 20.17
N SER A 599 -5.03 -7.99 19.49
CA SER A 599 -3.69 -8.09 18.90
C SER A 599 -2.94 -6.78 19.02
N ARG A 600 -1.67 -6.87 19.35
CA ARG A 600 -0.74 -5.77 19.24
C ARG A 600 0.00 -5.83 17.91
N TYR A 601 0.13 -4.68 17.25
CA TYR A 601 0.91 -4.51 16.02
C TYR A 601 1.81 -3.30 16.13
N ASP A 602 3.10 -3.46 15.84
CA ASP A 602 4.04 -2.35 15.74
C ASP A 602 3.91 -1.69 14.36
N ARG A 603 4.06 -0.34 14.28
CA ARG A 603 3.98 0.40 13.01
C ARG A 603 5.15 0.05 12.10
N LEU A 604 4.89 -0.07 10.80
CA LEU A 604 5.93 -0.31 9.79
C LEU A 604 6.63 1.00 9.48
N GLU A 605 7.83 1.17 10.06
CA GLU A 605 8.64 2.34 9.80
C GLU A 605 9.65 2.08 8.69
N GLY A 606 9.84 3.11 7.83
CA GLY A 606 10.93 3.14 6.88
C GLY A 606 12.19 3.77 7.47
N VAL A 607 13.34 3.51 6.87
CA VAL A 607 14.61 4.13 7.31
C VAL A 607 14.63 5.66 7.11
N ALA A 608 13.67 6.22 6.37
CA ALA A 608 13.54 7.68 6.18
C ALA A 608 13.27 8.46 7.47
N ILE A 609 12.83 7.81 8.57
CA ILE A 609 12.63 8.50 9.85
C ILE A 609 13.92 9.09 10.42
N ILE A 610 15.09 8.52 10.07
CA ILE A 610 16.40 9.05 10.50
C ILE A 610 17.04 10.00 9.47
N GLN A 611 16.39 10.25 8.35
CA GLN A 611 16.84 11.20 7.31
C GLN A 611 17.16 12.61 7.86
N PRO A 612 16.37 13.21 8.79
CA PRO A 612 16.68 14.51 9.36
C PRO A 612 18.01 14.58 10.13
N LEU A 613 18.62 13.44 10.45
CA LEU A 613 19.89 13.32 11.14
C LEU A 613 21.07 13.20 10.17
N ASN A 614 20.81 13.10 8.87
CA ASN A 614 21.85 12.89 7.88
C ASN A 614 22.61 14.17 7.58
N GLN A 615 23.93 14.15 7.87
CA GLN A 615 24.81 15.32 7.69
C GLN A 615 24.99 15.74 6.23
N ARG A 616 24.70 14.84 5.29
CA ARG A 616 24.79 15.10 3.85
C ARG A 616 23.53 15.75 3.30
N ASN A 617 22.46 15.88 4.08
CA ASN A 617 21.16 16.35 3.64
C ASN A 617 21.24 17.74 3.00
N ILE A 618 20.20 18.09 2.21
CA ILE A 618 20.10 19.38 1.56
C ILE A 618 19.95 20.51 2.58
N SER A 619 20.66 21.60 2.35
CA SER A 619 20.59 22.84 3.14
C SER A 619 20.85 24.05 2.25
N PHE A 620 20.36 25.19 2.66
CA PHE A 620 20.55 26.44 1.88
C PHE A 620 20.70 27.67 2.74
N GLN A 621 21.33 28.65 2.15
CA GLN A 621 21.48 30.01 2.65
C GLN A 621 20.69 30.96 1.76
N THR A 622 19.84 31.82 2.32
CA THR A 622 19.09 32.84 1.56
C THR A 622 19.81 34.18 1.64
N CYS A 623 20.15 34.73 0.46
CA CYS A 623 20.86 35.97 0.34
C CYS A 623 20.03 36.99 -0.47
N PRO A 624 20.00 38.28 -0.09
CA PRO A 624 19.41 39.32 -0.93
C PRO A 624 20.10 39.37 -2.30
N TRP A 625 19.34 39.60 -3.34
CA TRP A 625 19.81 39.73 -4.72
C TRP A 625 19.17 40.93 -5.38
N SER A 626 20.02 41.73 -6.07
CA SER A 626 19.59 42.88 -6.85
C SER A 626 20.13 42.75 -8.26
N ASP A 627 19.24 42.50 -9.21
CA ASP A 627 19.57 42.44 -10.63
C ASP A 627 19.97 43.85 -11.13
N THR A 628 21.28 44.11 -11.31
CA THR A 628 21.83 45.42 -11.67
C THR A 628 21.98 45.60 -13.16
N ASN A 629 22.00 44.52 -13.93
CA ASN A 629 22.13 44.53 -15.39
C ASN A 629 20.82 44.30 -16.14
N GLY A 630 19.74 43.86 -15.42
CA GLY A 630 18.40 43.67 -15.95
C GLY A 630 18.19 42.38 -16.71
N ASP A 631 19.10 41.38 -16.54
CA ASP A 631 19.02 40.07 -17.22
C ASP A 631 18.25 39.01 -16.46
N LEU A 632 17.85 39.29 -15.23
CA LEU A 632 17.19 38.35 -14.31
C LEU A 632 17.98 37.06 -14.06
N ILE A 633 19.32 37.13 -14.17
CA ILE A 633 20.25 36.04 -13.86
C ILE A 633 21.14 36.50 -12.71
N ALA A 634 21.10 35.80 -11.58
CA ALA A 634 21.89 36.22 -10.42
C ALA A 634 23.40 35.94 -10.62
N GLN A 635 24.18 36.99 -10.69
CA GLN A 635 25.64 36.93 -10.67
C GLN A 635 26.18 37.14 -9.26
N ASN A 636 27.40 36.62 -9.00
CA ASN A 636 28.06 36.72 -7.68
C ASN A 636 28.19 38.16 -7.19
N SER A 637 28.41 39.13 -8.11
CA SER A 637 28.51 40.57 -7.81
C SER A 637 27.18 41.21 -7.35
N GLU A 638 26.06 40.58 -7.64
CA GLU A 638 24.71 41.06 -7.35
C GLU A 638 24.11 40.44 -6.07
N ILE A 639 24.80 39.43 -5.52
CA ILE A 639 24.41 38.74 -4.30
C ILE A 639 25.03 39.41 -3.09
N VAL A 640 24.21 39.92 -2.18
CA VAL A 640 24.68 40.58 -0.95
C VAL A 640 25.05 39.54 0.10
N SER A 641 26.23 38.95 -0.04
CA SER A 641 26.69 37.80 0.80
C SER A 641 26.75 38.14 2.30
N ALA A 642 27.06 39.38 2.68
CA ALA A 642 27.09 39.86 4.08
C ALA A 642 25.70 39.86 4.77
N ARG A 643 24.61 39.70 4.01
CA ARG A 643 23.23 39.68 4.52
C ARG A 643 22.54 38.33 4.37
N CYS A 644 23.29 37.29 4.06
CA CYS A 644 22.73 35.95 3.97
C CYS A 644 22.23 35.43 5.31
N THR A 645 21.12 34.71 5.30
CA THR A 645 20.53 34.04 6.45
C THR A 645 20.41 32.53 6.18
N GLY A 646 20.42 31.72 7.21
CA GLY A 646 20.47 30.27 7.07
C GLY A 646 21.89 29.71 7.02
N SER A 647 22.04 28.44 6.61
CA SER A 647 23.33 27.75 6.60
C SER A 647 23.42 26.76 5.45
N LEU A 648 24.60 26.65 4.85
CA LEU A 648 24.95 25.58 3.90
C LEU A 648 25.24 24.23 4.60
N GLN A 649 25.30 24.24 5.93
CA GLN A 649 25.36 23.00 6.73
C GLN A 649 23.97 22.67 7.21
N PRO A 650 23.51 21.41 7.05
CA PRO A 650 22.20 20.98 7.54
C PRO A 650 22.09 21.18 9.05
N THR A 651 20.94 21.67 9.51
CA THR A 651 20.61 21.64 10.92
C THR A 651 20.22 20.21 11.29
N LEU A 652 21.09 19.55 12.04
CA LEU A 652 20.88 18.13 12.40
C LEU A 652 19.85 18.01 13.51
N GLY A 653 18.97 17.03 13.35
CA GLY A 653 18.16 16.54 14.46
C GLY A 653 18.95 15.65 15.41
N ASN A 654 18.32 15.27 16.50
CA ASN A 654 18.75 14.24 17.45
C ASN A 654 17.64 13.23 17.64
N VAL A 655 17.98 12.03 18.10
CA VAL A 655 17.00 11.04 18.53
C VAL A 655 17.02 10.98 20.04
N ASP A 656 15.86 11.02 20.67
CA ASP A 656 15.71 10.73 22.07
C ASP A 656 16.14 9.27 22.34
N PRO A 657 17.08 9.01 23.27
CA PRO A 657 17.44 7.65 23.65
C PRO A 657 16.26 6.79 24.11
N GLY A 658 15.19 7.43 24.59
CA GLY A 658 13.94 6.79 25.00
C GLY A 658 12.92 6.61 23.87
N LEU A 659 13.26 6.91 22.63
CA LEU A 659 12.33 6.80 21.49
C LEU A 659 11.77 5.38 21.35
N LYS A 660 10.47 5.25 21.49
CA LYS A 660 9.75 3.98 21.33
C LYS A 660 9.19 3.83 19.93
N ARG A 661 9.01 2.58 19.50
CA ARG A 661 8.33 2.26 18.25
C ARG A 661 6.82 2.42 18.45
N PRO A 662 6.14 3.23 17.62
CA PRO A 662 4.68 3.33 17.66
C PRO A 662 4.04 1.97 17.45
N HIS A 663 2.94 1.74 18.12
CA HIS A 663 2.17 0.51 17.99
C HIS A 663 0.68 0.77 18.17
N GLN A 664 -0.11 -0.22 17.79
CA GLN A 664 -1.55 -0.20 17.96
C GLN A 664 -2.03 -1.50 18.62
N TRP A 665 -3.05 -1.38 19.43
CA TRP A 665 -3.89 -2.50 19.87
C TRP A 665 -5.15 -2.53 19.03
N GLU A 666 -5.43 -3.69 18.45
CA GLU A 666 -6.64 -3.96 17.67
C GLU A 666 -7.56 -4.89 18.45
N TYR A 667 -8.86 -4.56 18.44
CA TYR A 667 -9.94 -5.33 19.04
C TYR A 667 -10.98 -5.62 17.96
N THR A 668 -11.37 -6.88 17.80
CA THR A 668 -12.34 -7.29 16.79
C THR A 668 -13.39 -8.22 17.38
N ALA A 669 -14.63 -8.09 16.91
CA ALA A 669 -15.72 -9.01 17.20
C ALA A 669 -16.62 -9.11 15.96
N LEU A 670 -16.76 -10.32 15.40
CA LEU A 670 -17.49 -10.56 14.16
C LEU A 670 -18.47 -11.70 14.31
N LEU A 671 -19.65 -11.55 13.71
CA LEU A 671 -20.60 -12.61 13.45
C LEU A 671 -20.66 -12.84 11.94
N GLN A 672 -20.38 -14.07 11.52
CA GLN A 672 -20.51 -14.49 10.13
C GLN A 672 -21.54 -15.61 10.01
N ARG A 673 -22.43 -15.52 9.01
CA ARG A 673 -23.43 -16.56 8.75
C ARG A 673 -23.61 -16.79 7.26
N GLN A 674 -23.59 -18.05 6.87
CA GLN A 674 -24.03 -18.48 5.55
C GLN A 674 -25.56 -18.59 5.52
N ILE A 675 -26.19 -17.82 4.63
CA ILE A 675 -27.63 -17.78 4.40
C ILE A 675 -27.92 -18.58 3.13
N GLY A 676 -28.66 -19.67 3.27
CA GLY A 676 -28.88 -20.64 2.19
C GLY A 676 -27.57 -21.27 1.73
N ARG A 677 -27.42 -21.46 0.40
CA ARG A 677 -26.25 -22.15 -0.20
C ARG A 677 -25.19 -21.21 -0.75
N PHE A 678 -25.54 -19.96 -1.00
CA PHE A 678 -24.79 -19.10 -1.92
C PHE A 678 -24.41 -17.72 -1.35
N THR A 679 -24.87 -17.39 -0.15
CA THR A 679 -24.67 -16.05 0.43
C THR A 679 -24.08 -16.16 1.83
N ALA A 680 -23.01 -15.43 2.08
CA ALA A 680 -22.48 -15.19 3.41
C ALA A 680 -22.70 -13.72 3.79
N VAL A 681 -23.12 -13.48 5.00
CA VAL A 681 -23.29 -12.15 5.61
C VAL A 681 -22.40 -12.09 6.85
N SER A 682 -21.70 -10.99 7.05
CA SER A 682 -20.95 -10.73 8.28
C SER A 682 -21.24 -9.34 8.82
N VAL A 683 -21.29 -9.25 10.14
CA VAL A 683 -21.35 -8.00 10.89
C VAL A 683 -20.16 -8.00 11.85
N GLY A 684 -19.37 -6.95 11.84
CA GLY A 684 -18.16 -6.85 12.65
C GLY A 684 -18.01 -5.49 13.32
N TYR A 685 -17.47 -5.52 14.53
CA TYR A 685 -16.94 -4.35 15.22
C TYR A 685 -15.42 -4.36 15.14
N TYR A 686 -14.84 -3.21 14.88
CA TYR A 686 -13.39 -2.99 14.79
C TYR A 686 -13.00 -1.79 15.63
N GLY A 687 -12.11 -1.99 16.59
CA GLY A 687 -11.54 -0.95 17.43
C GLY A 687 -10.02 -0.94 17.34
N ARG A 688 -9.42 0.25 17.34
CA ARG A 688 -7.96 0.43 17.43
C ARG A 688 -7.61 1.52 18.41
N ARG A 689 -6.50 1.34 19.12
CA ARG A 689 -5.87 2.36 19.98
C ARG A 689 -4.40 2.40 19.69
N PHE A 690 -3.91 3.60 19.34
CA PHE A 690 -2.51 3.85 19.07
C PHE A 690 -1.79 4.30 20.33
N ALA A 691 -0.52 3.98 20.44
CA ALA A 691 0.33 4.34 21.54
C ALA A 691 1.79 4.55 21.08
N ASP A 692 2.56 5.22 21.94
CA ASP A 692 3.96 5.57 21.70
C ASP A 692 4.17 6.36 20.38
N LEU A 693 3.20 7.21 20.02
CA LEU A 693 3.34 8.12 18.87
C LEU A 693 4.52 9.08 19.11
N TYR A 694 5.22 9.44 18.04
CA TYR A 694 6.37 10.33 18.10
C TYR A 694 6.24 11.49 17.11
N THR A 695 6.93 12.59 17.43
CA THR A 695 7.15 13.69 16.49
C THR A 695 8.53 14.31 16.70
N THR A 696 8.92 15.24 15.83
CA THR A 696 10.12 16.04 16.03
C THR A 696 9.76 17.33 16.75
N VAL A 697 10.35 17.56 17.92
CA VAL A 697 10.18 18.80 18.70
C VAL A 697 11.45 19.64 18.68
N ASN A 698 11.31 20.96 18.68
CA ASN A 698 12.44 21.88 18.90
C ASN A 698 12.73 22.03 20.40
N ALA A 699 13.63 21.22 20.93
CA ALA A 699 14.00 21.24 22.34
C ALA A 699 14.80 22.48 22.79
N ALA A 700 15.20 23.35 21.86
CA ALA A 700 15.80 24.64 22.20
C ALA A 700 14.76 25.72 22.56
N VAL A 701 13.49 25.50 22.18
CA VAL A 701 12.38 26.41 22.43
C VAL A 701 11.27 25.63 23.16
N PRO A 702 11.31 25.56 24.48
CA PRO A 702 10.28 24.85 25.24
C PRO A 702 8.94 25.59 25.18
N SER A 703 7.85 24.90 25.45
CA SER A 703 6.49 25.49 25.39
C SER A 703 6.32 26.69 26.34
N THR A 704 7.11 26.75 27.40
CA THR A 704 7.16 27.90 28.35
C THR A 704 7.78 29.17 27.76
N ALA A 705 8.46 29.08 26.62
CA ALA A 705 9.00 30.23 25.89
C ALA A 705 7.96 30.92 24.97
N TYR A 706 6.67 30.62 25.16
CA TYR A 706 5.59 31.18 24.36
C TYR A 706 4.59 31.90 25.25
N THR A 707 4.22 33.13 24.87
CA THR A 707 3.25 33.95 25.57
C THR A 707 1.88 33.94 24.85
N PRO A 708 0.77 33.68 25.55
CA PRO A 708 -0.55 33.68 24.90
C PRO A 708 -0.96 35.09 24.46
N VAL A 709 -1.54 35.16 23.28
CA VAL A 709 -2.13 36.36 22.67
C VAL A 709 -3.51 36.01 22.12
N THR A 710 -4.49 36.84 22.41
CA THR A 710 -5.88 36.60 21.99
C THR A 710 -6.18 37.34 20.70
N ILE A 711 -6.76 36.64 19.72
CA ILE A 711 -7.22 37.21 18.45
C ILE A 711 -8.65 36.78 18.18
N ALA A 712 -9.33 37.45 17.27
CA ALA A 712 -10.62 37.00 16.75
C ALA A 712 -10.39 35.90 15.68
N ASN A 713 -11.12 34.81 15.79
CA ASN A 713 -11.14 33.76 14.78
C ASN A 713 -12.00 34.26 13.57
N PRO A 714 -11.41 34.37 12.37
CA PRO A 714 -12.12 34.94 11.22
C PRO A 714 -13.24 34.03 10.68
N LEU A 715 -13.33 32.76 11.07
CA LEU A 715 -14.40 31.85 10.65
C LEU A 715 -15.57 31.81 11.60
N THR A 716 -15.31 31.94 12.91
CA THR A 716 -16.35 31.73 13.94
C THR A 716 -16.69 33.02 14.70
N ASN A 717 -15.91 34.06 14.54
CA ASN A 717 -15.92 35.31 15.35
C ASN A 717 -15.72 35.07 16.87
N GLN A 718 -15.31 33.89 17.25
CA GLN A 718 -14.95 33.55 18.62
C GLN A 718 -13.49 33.90 18.91
N THR A 719 -13.17 33.96 20.18
CA THR A 719 -11.79 34.16 20.64
C THR A 719 -10.92 32.96 20.31
N LEU A 720 -9.75 33.22 19.72
CA LEU A 720 -8.71 32.21 19.45
C LEU A 720 -7.44 32.66 20.18
N THR A 721 -6.93 31.82 21.08
CA THR A 721 -5.66 32.06 21.74
C THR A 721 -4.53 31.49 20.88
N ILE A 722 -3.61 32.35 20.47
CA ILE A 722 -2.36 31.98 19.81
C ILE A 722 -1.18 32.28 20.72
N TYR A 723 0.01 31.86 20.34
CA TYR A 723 1.18 31.98 21.21
C TYR A 723 2.32 32.65 20.47
N ASN A 724 2.82 33.76 21.03
CA ASN A 724 3.97 34.51 20.55
C ASN A 724 5.24 33.98 21.19
N GLN A 725 6.24 33.62 20.39
CA GLN A 725 7.53 33.13 20.87
C GLN A 725 8.34 34.24 21.52
N ASP A 726 9.04 33.93 22.62
CA ASP A 726 9.98 34.84 23.25
C ASP A 726 11.09 35.27 22.24
N PRO A 727 11.26 36.58 21.99
CA PRO A 727 12.29 37.08 21.09
C PRO A 727 13.69 36.56 21.38
N ALA A 728 14.02 36.29 22.66
CA ALA A 728 15.33 35.75 23.05
C ALA A 728 15.60 34.32 22.51
N THR A 729 14.55 33.59 22.14
CA THR A 729 14.65 32.22 21.60
C THR A 729 14.55 32.18 20.07
N ARG A 730 14.43 33.34 19.42
CA ARG A 730 14.29 33.41 17.96
C ARG A 730 15.51 32.80 17.26
N GLY A 731 15.26 31.85 16.35
CA GLY A 731 16.32 31.17 15.61
C GLY A 731 17.04 30.05 16.37
N ALA A 732 16.70 29.83 17.65
CA ALA A 732 17.22 28.69 18.38
C ALA A 732 16.59 27.39 17.85
N VAL A 733 17.41 26.41 17.43
CA VAL A 733 16.97 25.14 16.88
C VAL A 733 17.76 23.98 17.48
N ARG A 734 17.04 23.03 18.08
CA ARG A 734 17.55 21.73 18.50
C ARG A 734 16.46 20.70 18.32
N ASN A 735 16.33 20.22 17.11
CA ASN A 735 15.29 19.22 16.78
C ASN A 735 15.61 17.88 17.41
N VAL A 736 14.61 17.29 18.07
CA VAL A 736 14.68 15.97 18.71
C VAL A 736 13.48 15.13 18.29
N LEU A 737 13.75 13.99 17.71
CA LEU A 737 12.73 12.97 17.43
C LEU A 737 12.45 12.24 18.74
N THR A 738 11.25 12.39 19.28
CA THR A 738 10.89 11.86 20.62
C THR A 738 9.46 11.33 20.66
N THR A 739 9.22 10.33 21.49
CA THR A 739 7.88 9.82 21.80
C THR A 739 7.14 10.80 22.69
N LEU A 740 5.90 11.12 22.32
CA LEU A 740 5.02 11.97 23.12
C LEU A 740 3.83 11.16 23.64
N PRO A 741 3.84 10.80 24.94
CA PRO A 741 2.79 9.95 25.54
C PRO A 741 1.40 10.57 25.55
N GLU A 742 1.30 11.89 25.42
CA GLU A 742 0.03 12.63 25.37
C GLU A 742 -0.66 12.58 24.01
N LEU A 743 0.01 12.09 22.97
CA LEU A 743 -0.63 11.93 21.67
C LEU A 743 -1.56 10.72 21.67
N GLU A 744 -2.81 10.95 21.36
CA GLU A 744 -3.83 9.92 21.31
C GLU A 744 -4.44 9.79 19.91
N GLN A 745 -4.63 8.55 19.48
CA GLN A 745 -5.43 8.23 18.29
C GLN A 745 -6.20 6.95 18.54
N HIS A 746 -7.46 6.91 18.11
CA HIS A 746 -8.30 5.73 18.19
C HIS A 746 -9.31 5.67 17.05
N TYR A 747 -9.61 4.45 16.64
CA TYR A 747 -10.66 4.14 15.68
C TYR A 747 -11.73 3.26 16.33
N ASN A 748 -13.00 3.51 15.99
CA ASN A 748 -14.12 2.63 16.30
C ASN A 748 -15.04 2.57 15.08
N GLY A 749 -15.42 1.37 14.65
CA GLY A 749 -16.28 1.19 13.50
C GLY A 749 -17.04 -0.12 13.50
N VAL A 750 -18.16 -0.12 12.77
CA VAL A 750 -18.98 -1.30 12.48
C VAL A 750 -19.02 -1.51 10.98
N GLU A 751 -18.93 -2.76 10.57
CA GLU A 751 -18.95 -3.14 9.17
C GLU A 751 -19.94 -4.26 8.92
N LEU A 752 -20.79 -4.09 7.90
CA LEU A 752 -21.66 -5.12 7.34
C LEU A 752 -21.07 -5.55 5.99
N GLN A 753 -20.82 -6.83 5.80
CA GLN A 753 -20.38 -7.39 4.52
C GLN A 753 -21.36 -8.42 4.00
N VAL A 754 -21.46 -8.49 2.66
CA VAL A 754 -22.21 -9.52 1.93
C VAL A 754 -21.33 -10.10 0.84
N ASN A 755 -21.33 -11.43 0.72
CA ASN A 755 -20.64 -12.15 -0.34
C ASN A 755 -21.57 -13.22 -0.88
N THR A 756 -21.95 -13.11 -2.16
CA THR A 756 -22.90 -14.00 -2.82
C THR A 756 -22.26 -14.60 -4.07
N ARG A 757 -22.43 -15.91 -4.25
CA ARG A 757 -21.95 -16.66 -5.42
C ARG A 757 -23.04 -17.58 -5.95
N LEU A 758 -23.84 -17.08 -6.89
CA LEU A 758 -24.85 -17.82 -7.62
C LEU A 758 -24.28 -18.35 -8.95
N ASN A 759 -24.96 -19.30 -9.58
CA ASN A 759 -24.52 -19.88 -10.86
C ASN A 759 -24.30 -18.84 -11.98
N ARG A 760 -25.06 -17.74 -11.98
CA ARG A 760 -25.02 -16.69 -12.98
C ARG A 760 -24.66 -15.32 -12.43
N ALA A 761 -24.56 -15.17 -11.10
CA ALA A 761 -24.31 -13.89 -10.47
C ALA A 761 -23.27 -14.03 -9.35
N THR A 762 -22.38 -13.07 -9.26
CA THR A 762 -21.53 -12.85 -8.09
C THR A 762 -21.75 -11.45 -7.57
N MET A 763 -21.77 -11.28 -6.26
CA MET A 763 -21.85 -9.99 -5.60
C MET A 763 -21.01 -10.03 -4.35
N PHE A 764 -20.27 -8.94 -4.11
CA PHE A 764 -19.54 -8.74 -2.87
C PHE A 764 -19.57 -7.26 -2.51
N GLY A 765 -19.43 -6.94 -1.25
CA GLY A 765 -19.32 -5.57 -0.78
C GLY A 765 -19.77 -5.42 0.65
N GLY A 766 -19.77 -4.18 1.13
CA GLY A 766 -20.19 -3.87 2.47
C GLY A 766 -20.44 -2.39 2.71
N LEU A 767 -21.02 -2.15 3.88
CA LEU A 767 -21.22 -0.85 4.49
C LEU A 767 -20.31 -0.76 5.71
N THR A 768 -19.49 0.28 5.77
CA THR A 768 -18.66 0.60 6.95
C THR A 768 -19.11 1.93 7.53
N ILE A 769 -19.27 1.96 8.85
CA ILE A 769 -19.55 3.16 9.63
C ILE A 769 -18.49 3.21 10.73
N GLY A 770 -17.60 4.22 10.68
CA GLY A 770 -16.50 4.30 11.62
C GLY A 770 -15.88 5.69 11.68
N ARG A 771 -15.12 5.94 12.74
CA ARG A 771 -14.41 7.21 12.96
C ARG A 771 -12.99 6.93 13.45
N ASP A 772 -12.04 7.62 12.83
CA ASP A 772 -10.64 7.73 13.27
C ASP A 772 -10.47 9.13 13.88
N TYR A 773 -10.22 9.18 15.17
CA TYR A 773 -10.19 10.40 15.95
C TYR A 773 -8.94 10.48 16.82
N GLY A 774 -8.30 11.64 16.86
CA GLY A 774 -7.11 11.83 17.67
C GLY A 774 -6.27 13.05 17.26
N ASP A 775 -5.01 13.02 17.64
CA ASP A 775 -4.06 14.08 17.41
C ASP A 775 -3.26 13.85 16.12
N GLN A 776 -2.81 14.93 15.51
CA GLN A 776 -1.82 14.86 14.44
C GLN A 776 -0.40 14.95 15.01
N ASP A 777 0.47 14.03 14.59
CA ASP A 777 1.82 13.83 15.14
C ASP A 777 2.95 14.46 14.29
N SER A 778 2.62 15.34 13.34
CA SER A 778 3.59 15.80 12.33
C SER A 778 4.25 17.16 12.60
N ASN A 779 3.93 17.84 13.69
CA ASN A 779 4.40 19.19 13.98
C ASN A 779 5.23 19.27 15.25
N ASP A 780 6.02 20.35 15.39
CA ASP A 780 6.74 20.68 16.64
C ASP A 780 5.74 21.04 17.75
N LEU A 781 5.37 20.08 18.56
CA LEU A 781 4.41 20.26 19.66
C LEU A 781 4.97 21.00 20.88
N ASN A 782 6.26 21.38 20.89
CA ASN A 782 6.77 22.39 21.85
C ASN A 782 6.27 23.79 21.53
N ASN A 783 5.95 24.06 20.26
CA ASN A 783 5.21 25.25 19.88
C ASN A 783 3.72 25.06 20.12
N PRO A 784 3.11 25.71 21.15
CA PRO A 784 1.72 25.49 21.50
C PRO A 784 0.72 25.83 20.39
N ASN A 785 1.12 26.61 19.40
CA ASN A 785 0.28 26.95 18.24
C ASN A 785 -0.10 25.70 17.42
N PHE A 786 0.75 24.67 17.38
CA PHE A 786 0.44 23.41 16.70
C PHE A 786 -0.48 22.48 17.48
N ARG A 787 -0.73 22.80 18.78
CA ARG A 787 -1.72 22.10 19.61
C ARG A 787 -3.12 22.65 19.49
N ILE A 788 -3.27 23.88 18.93
CA ILE A 788 -4.56 24.53 18.75
C ILE A 788 -5.40 23.73 17.77
N ASN A 789 -6.58 23.25 18.22
CA ASN A 789 -7.52 22.46 17.42
C ASN A 789 -6.88 21.25 16.73
N ASN A 790 -5.80 20.69 17.30
CA ASN A 790 -5.03 19.57 16.73
C ASN A 790 -5.80 18.27 16.79
N THR A 791 -6.59 18.06 17.86
CA THR A 791 -7.43 16.88 18.05
C THR A 791 -8.68 16.95 17.18
N GLY A 792 -9.02 15.84 16.50
CA GLY A 792 -10.20 15.78 15.63
C GLY A 792 -10.16 14.53 14.75
N LEU A 793 -10.92 14.53 13.65
CA LEU A 793 -10.88 13.43 12.68
C LEU A 793 -9.51 13.36 12.01
N VAL A 794 -8.91 12.18 11.98
CA VAL A 794 -7.52 11.96 11.55
C VAL A 794 -7.47 11.18 10.25
N GLY A 795 -6.37 11.36 9.51
CA GLY A 795 -6.04 10.55 8.36
C GLY A 795 -7.05 10.65 7.22
N PHE A 796 -7.41 9.51 6.67
CA PHE A 796 -8.40 9.37 5.60
C PHE A 796 -9.76 8.95 6.17
N ASP A 797 -10.18 9.55 7.30
CA ASP A 797 -11.49 9.25 7.87
C ASP A 797 -12.59 9.51 6.86
N SER A 798 -13.34 8.46 6.60
CA SER A 798 -14.57 8.50 5.82
C SER A 798 -15.64 7.77 6.65
N THR A 799 -16.42 8.54 7.39
CA THR A 799 -17.34 8.01 8.42
C THR A 799 -18.33 6.99 7.86
N TYR A 800 -18.82 7.18 6.64
CA TYR A 800 -19.75 6.26 5.96
C TYR A 800 -19.16 5.83 4.62
N GLN A 801 -19.14 4.53 4.36
CA GLN A 801 -18.64 3.97 3.10
C GLN A 801 -19.49 2.80 2.65
N VAL A 802 -19.86 2.80 1.36
CA VAL A 802 -20.42 1.63 0.68
C VAL A 802 -19.47 1.25 -0.46
N ARG A 803 -19.02 0.01 -0.46
CA ARG A 803 -18.06 -0.49 -1.46
C ARG A 803 -18.42 -1.88 -1.90
N GLY A 804 -18.22 -2.18 -3.19
CA GLY A 804 -18.45 -3.53 -3.68
C GLY A 804 -18.54 -3.62 -5.19
N GLY A 805 -18.84 -4.83 -5.66
CA GLY A 805 -19.03 -5.12 -7.06
C GLY A 805 -19.98 -6.28 -7.29
N PHE A 806 -20.53 -6.32 -8.48
CA PHE A 806 -21.40 -7.40 -8.93
C PHE A 806 -21.07 -7.81 -10.37
N SER A 807 -21.39 -9.04 -10.71
CA SER A 807 -21.35 -9.55 -12.08
C SER A 807 -22.53 -10.48 -12.31
N TYR A 808 -23.18 -10.38 -13.45
CA TYR A 808 -24.33 -11.17 -13.85
C TYR A 808 -24.19 -11.64 -15.31
N ARG A 809 -24.36 -12.95 -15.54
CA ARG A 809 -24.39 -13.55 -16.88
C ARG A 809 -25.81 -13.53 -17.44
N LEU A 810 -26.02 -12.68 -18.42
CA LEU A 810 -27.24 -12.59 -19.22
C LEU A 810 -27.31 -13.75 -20.24
N PRO A 811 -28.48 -14.02 -20.83
CA PRO A 811 -28.59 -14.89 -22.01
C PRO A 811 -27.65 -14.47 -23.14
N ALA A 812 -27.40 -15.39 -24.06
CA ALA A 812 -26.55 -15.15 -25.24
C ALA A 812 -25.08 -14.80 -24.89
N ASP A 813 -24.54 -15.36 -23.82
CA ASP A 813 -23.15 -15.12 -23.41
C ASP A 813 -22.77 -13.63 -23.27
N VAL A 814 -23.70 -12.81 -22.80
CA VAL A 814 -23.45 -11.42 -22.41
C VAL A 814 -23.20 -11.38 -20.91
N GLN A 815 -22.18 -10.64 -20.48
CA GLN A 815 -21.88 -10.40 -19.08
C GLN A 815 -22.06 -8.91 -18.77
N PHE A 816 -22.85 -8.63 -17.73
CA PHE A 816 -23.05 -7.31 -17.19
C PHE A 816 -22.45 -7.27 -15.78
N SER A 817 -21.64 -6.27 -15.47
CA SER A 817 -21.00 -6.12 -14.17
C SER A 817 -20.85 -4.65 -13.80
N GLY A 818 -20.59 -4.41 -12.53
CA GLY A 818 -20.38 -3.05 -12.05
C GLY A 818 -19.71 -3.01 -10.69
N SER A 819 -19.30 -1.83 -10.31
CA SER A 819 -18.77 -1.52 -8.99
C SER A 819 -19.41 -0.27 -8.41
N ILE A 820 -19.46 -0.20 -7.09
CA ILE A 820 -19.93 0.94 -6.33
C ILE A 820 -18.89 1.36 -5.29
N ARG A 821 -18.64 2.65 -5.20
CA ARG A 821 -17.75 3.28 -4.23
C ARG A 821 -18.39 4.59 -3.79
N GLU A 822 -19.12 4.52 -2.68
CA GLU A 822 -19.69 5.71 -2.05
C GLU A 822 -18.98 5.96 -0.73
N ALA A 823 -18.64 7.21 -0.45
CA ALA A 823 -17.94 7.57 0.77
C ALA A 823 -18.18 9.04 1.13
N THR A 824 -18.27 9.32 2.44
CA THR A 824 -18.16 10.69 2.93
C THR A 824 -16.80 11.26 2.54
N GLY A 825 -16.77 12.54 2.20
CA GLY A 825 -15.52 13.24 1.90
C GLY A 825 -14.59 13.29 3.12
N LEU A 826 -13.29 13.37 2.84
CA LEU A 826 -12.26 13.43 3.87
C LEU A 826 -12.34 14.72 4.68
N PRO A 827 -11.85 14.74 5.94
CA PRO A 827 -11.78 15.94 6.76
C PRO A 827 -10.91 17.03 6.12
N GLN A 828 -11.35 18.27 6.21
CA GLN A 828 -10.57 19.44 5.76
C GLN A 828 -9.99 20.19 6.95
N MET A 829 -8.77 20.69 6.78
CA MET A 829 -8.18 21.67 7.68
C MET A 829 -8.64 23.10 7.30
N ARG A 830 -8.59 24.01 8.27
CA ARG A 830 -8.77 25.45 8.06
C ARG A 830 -7.61 26.18 8.73
N ILE A 831 -6.62 26.57 7.93
CA ILE A 831 -5.35 27.13 8.41
C ILE A 831 -5.43 28.65 8.39
N LEU A 832 -5.28 29.26 9.56
CA LEU A 832 -5.09 30.71 9.69
C LEU A 832 -3.59 31.01 9.71
N ILE A 833 -3.14 31.86 8.79
CA ILE A 833 -1.79 32.41 8.83
C ILE A 833 -1.84 33.69 9.67
N VAL A 834 -1.38 33.60 10.90
CA VAL A 834 -1.21 34.76 11.79
C VAL A 834 0.07 35.48 11.38
N THR A 835 -0.05 36.78 11.10
CA THR A 835 1.06 37.65 10.68
C THR A 835 1.24 38.78 11.66
N THR A 836 2.30 39.58 11.47
CA THR A 836 2.54 40.80 12.23
C THR A 836 1.47 41.87 12.05
N SER A 837 0.65 41.78 10.98
CA SER A 837 -0.53 42.66 10.81
C SER A 837 -1.69 42.27 11.71
N ILE A 838 -1.79 41.02 12.09
CA ILE A 838 -2.82 40.50 13.04
C ILE A 838 -2.32 40.64 14.48
N VAL A 839 -1.06 40.31 14.73
CA VAL A 839 -0.40 40.42 16.04
C VAL A 839 0.85 41.28 15.88
N PRO A 840 0.80 42.57 16.17
CA PRO A 840 1.98 43.43 16.18
C PRO A 840 3.08 42.90 17.11
N GLY A 841 4.30 42.78 16.58
CA GLY A 841 5.44 42.23 17.33
C GLY A 841 5.50 40.70 17.41
N LEU A 842 4.77 39.98 16.53
CA LEU A 842 4.86 38.53 16.43
C LEU A 842 6.32 38.12 16.08
N THR A 843 6.98 37.45 16.99
CA THR A 843 8.40 37.06 16.89
C THR A 843 8.65 36.09 15.72
N GLN A 844 7.73 35.18 15.48
CA GLN A 844 7.77 34.20 14.39
C GLN A 844 7.54 34.85 13.00
N VAL A 845 7.12 36.14 12.95
CA VAL A 845 6.73 36.88 11.74
C VAL A 845 5.45 36.33 11.11
N THR A 846 5.39 35.02 10.94
CA THR A 846 4.20 34.26 10.50
C THR A 846 4.06 33.00 11.35
N GLN A 847 2.83 32.64 11.70
CA GLN A 847 2.49 31.43 12.42
C GLN A 847 1.22 30.79 11.84
N ASN A 848 1.33 29.57 11.42
CA ASN A 848 0.18 28.78 10.99
C ASN A 848 -0.54 28.20 12.21
N VAL A 849 -1.85 28.38 12.32
CA VAL A 849 -2.69 27.77 13.36
C VAL A 849 -3.94 27.16 12.74
N GLN A 850 -4.40 26.06 13.31
CA GLN A 850 -5.67 25.47 12.91
C GLN A 850 -6.81 26.27 13.54
N ALA A 851 -7.64 26.94 12.71
CA ALA A 851 -8.67 27.84 13.19
C ALA A 851 -9.86 27.14 13.84
N VAL A 852 -10.16 25.91 13.45
CA VAL A 852 -11.24 25.07 13.97
C VAL A 852 -10.78 23.62 14.10
N PRO A 853 -11.40 22.79 14.95
CA PRO A 853 -11.10 21.36 15.04
C PRO A 853 -11.19 20.66 13.69
N ARG A 854 -10.35 19.64 13.49
CA ARG A 854 -10.42 18.84 12.27
C ARG A 854 -11.69 18.01 12.24
N GLY A 855 -12.36 18.02 11.08
CA GLY A 855 -13.63 17.34 10.87
C GLY A 855 -14.85 18.24 11.00
N ASP A 856 -14.71 19.49 11.48
CA ASP A 856 -15.78 20.50 11.41
C ASP A 856 -16.14 20.84 9.95
N TYR A 857 -15.17 20.69 9.06
CA TYR A 857 -15.34 20.80 7.61
C TYR A 857 -14.85 19.52 6.93
N GLY A 858 -15.55 19.11 5.88
CA GLY A 858 -15.22 17.96 5.06
C GLY A 858 -15.35 18.26 3.57
N TYR A 859 -14.70 17.44 2.76
CA TYR A 859 -14.94 17.41 1.32
C TYR A 859 -16.35 16.86 1.01
N PRO A 860 -16.91 17.14 -0.17
CA PRO A 860 -18.18 16.56 -0.59
C PRO A 860 -18.16 15.03 -0.67
N TRP A 861 -19.34 14.41 -0.59
CA TRP A 861 -19.54 12.98 -0.83
C TRP A 861 -19.04 12.59 -2.21
N GLN A 862 -18.38 11.43 -2.27
CA GLN A 862 -17.92 10.80 -3.50
C GLN A 862 -18.83 9.62 -3.82
N ASN A 863 -19.56 9.70 -4.94
CA ASN A 863 -20.47 8.66 -5.41
C ASN A 863 -19.99 8.19 -6.77
N LEU A 864 -19.35 7.03 -6.80
CA LEU A 864 -18.80 6.45 -8.02
C LEU A 864 -19.49 5.11 -8.30
N VAL A 865 -20.14 5.03 -9.44
CA VAL A 865 -20.69 3.78 -9.99
C VAL A 865 -20.07 3.55 -11.35
N ASP A 866 -19.48 2.37 -11.51
CA ASP A 866 -18.87 1.95 -12.77
C ASP A 866 -19.58 0.73 -13.31
N LEU A 867 -19.77 0.66 -14.64
CA LEU A 867 -20.45 -0.43 -15.33
C LEU A 867 -19.57 -1.02 -16.43
N ARG A 868 -19.71 -2.31 -16.65
CA ARG A 868 -19.05 -3.05 -17.74
C ARG A 868 -20.03 -3.95 -18.45
N LEU A 869 -19.97 -3.95 -19.78
CA LEU A 869 -20.66 -4.89 -20.64
C LEU A 869 -19.63 -5.67 -21.47
N VAL A 870 -19.72 -6.98 -21.44
CA VAL A 870 -18.87 -7.90 -22.21
C VAL A 870 -19.73 -8.85 -23.01
N LYS A 871 -19.41 -9.06 -24.28
CA LYS A 871 -19.99 -10.12 -25.12
C LYS A 871 -18.93 -11.20 -25.32
N VAL A 872 -19.25 -12.45 -24.99
CA VAL A 872 -18.32 -13.57 -25.15
C VAL A 872 -18.64 -14.31 -26.46
N PHE A 873 -17.67 -14.34 -27.36
CA PHE A 873 -17.68 -15.17 -28.57
C PHE A 873 -16.72 -16.35 -28.34
N LYS A 874 -17.18 -17.57 -28.68
CA LYS A 874 -16.40 -18.80 -28.55
C LYS A 874 -16.20 -19.43 -29.92
N SER A 875 -14.92 -19.79 -30.20
CA SER A 875 -14.58 -20.50 -31.43
C SER A 875 -13.49 -21.54 -31.12
N GLY A 876 -13.86 -22.83 -31.12
CA GLY A 876 -12.94 -23.87 -30.65
C GLY A 876 -12.51 -23.66 -29.21
N GLY A 877 -11.18 -23.66 -28.95
CA GLY A 877 -10.60 -23.38 -27.63
C GLY A 877 -10.43 -21.88 -27.31
N THR A 878 -10.70 -20.99 -28.27
CA THR A 878 -10.47 -19.55 -28.14
C THR A 878 -11.74 -18.80 -27.77
N LYS A 879 -11.61 -17.80 -26.90
CA LYS A 879 -12.67 -16.85 -26.54
C LYS A 879 -12.23 -15.46 -26.98
N PHE A 880 -13.17 -14.70 -27.56
CA PHE A 880 -13.03 -13.27 -27.83
C PHE A 880 -14.11 -12.50 -27.06
N GLU A 881 -13.68 -11.52 -26.27
CA GLU A 881 -14.49 -10.82 -25.28
C GLU A 881 -14.38 -9.30 -25.46
N PRO A 882 -15.06 -8.69 -26.46
CA PRO A 882 -15.15 -7.23 -26.57
C PRO A 882 -15.83 -6.65 -25.32
N THR A 883 -15.32 -5.52 -24.88
CA THR A 883 -15.66 -4.89 -23.59
C THR A 883 -15.99 -3.42 -23.79
N LEU A 884 -17.07 -2.97 -23.18
CA LEU A 884 -17.45 -1.57 -23.03
C LEU A 884 -17.55 -1.25 -21.53
N ASP A 885 -16.77 -0.27 -21.08
CA ASP A 885 -16.77 0.22 -19.71
C ASP A 885 -17.27 1.66 -19.65
N VAL A 886 -18.06 1.96 -18.64
CA VAL A 886 -18.49 3.33 -18.28
C VAL A 886 -18.13 3.56 -16.83
N TYR A 887 -17.19 4.46 -16.58
CA TYR A 887 -16.73 4.84 -15.24
C TYR A 887 -17.36 6.16 -14.81
N ASN A 888 -17.61 6.31 -13.52
CA ASN A 888 -18.31 7.48 -12.96
C ASN A 888 -19.62 7.77 -13.71
N LEU A 889 -20.52 6.78 -13.72
CA LEU A 889 -21.78 6.81 -14.48
C LEU A 889 -22.63 8.07 -14.24
N PHE A 890 -22.63 8.59 -13.01
CA PHE A 890 -23.41 9.74 -12.60
C PHE A 890 -22.70 11.09 -12.77
N ASN A 891 -21.51 11.07 -13.39
CA ASN A 891 -20.70 12.26 -13.64
C ASN A 891 -20.40 13.08 -12.37
N ASN A 892 -20.14 12.39 -11.25
CA ASN A 892 -19.81 13.03 -9.98
C ASN A 892 -18.58 13.93 -10.14
N ASN A 893 -18.66 15.15 -9.57
CA ASN A 893 -17.61 16.16 -9.64
C ASN A 893 -17.17 16.64 -8.25
N ALA A 894 -17.27 15.77 -7.25
CA ALA A 894 -16.85 16.08 -5.89
C ALA A 894 -15.42 16.63 -5.85
N VAL A 895 -15.24 17.72 -5.10
CA VAL A 895 -13.91 18.29 -4.86
C VAL A 895 -13.11 17.31 -4.01
N THR A 896 -11.91 16.95 -4.48
CA THR A 896 -10.98 16.04 -3.80
C THR A 896 -9.82 16.77 -3.14
N ASN A 897 -9.51 17.98 -3.61
CA ASN A 897 -8.50 18.85 -3.01
C ASN A 897 -8.85 20.33 -3.23
N ALA A 898 -8.59 21.16 -2.24
CA ALA A 898 -8.88 22.61 -2.28
C ALA A 898 -7.91 23.37 -1.37
N VAL A 899 -7.84 24.69 -1.56
CA VAL A 899 -7.06 25.58 -0.69
C VAL A 899 -7.69 25.60 0.72
N THR A 900 -6.88 25.26 1.71
CA THR A 900 -7.28 25.18 3.13
C THR A 900 -6.91 26.43 3.93
N THR A 901 -6.05 27.28 3.40
CA THR A 901 -5.64 28.54 4.03
C THR A 901 -6.74 29.58 3.98
N ILE A 902 -7.02 30.19 5.13
CA ILE A 902 -8.06 31.23 5.27
C ILE A 902 -7.61 32.51 4.54
N GLY A 903 -8.47 33.02 3.68
CA GLY A 903 -8.24 34.17 2.83
C GLY A 903 -9.19 34.17 1.63
N SER A 904 -8.96 35.04 0.65
CA SER A 904 -9.80 35.17 -0.54
C SER A 904 -9.86 33.94 -1.44
N SER A 905 -8.92 33.01 -1.27
CA SER A 905 -8.85 31.74 -2.02
C SER A 905 -9.33 30.54 -1.23
N LEU A 906 -9.82 30.70 0.01
CA LEU A 906 -10.30 29.59 0.83
C LEU A 906 -11.38 28.79 0.10
N GLY A 907 -11.22 27.45 0.04
CA GLY A 907 -12.17 26.56 -0.61
C GLY A 907 -12.02 26.48 -2.13
N ARG A 908 -11.11 27.25 -2.75
CA ARG A 908 -10.86 27.16 -4.19
C ARG A 908 -10.36 25.76 -4.54
N PRO A 909 -11.06 24.99 -5.39
CA PRO A 909 -10.66 23.65 -5.76
C PRO A 909 -9.33 23.63 -6.54
N SER A 910 -8.51 22.61 -6.30
CA SER A 910 -7.33 22.27 -7.11
C SER A 910 -7.50 20.95 -7.83
N ALA A 911 -8.40 20.08 -7.35
CA ALA A 911 -8.75 18.82 -8.01
C ALA A 911 -10.19 18.41 -7.69
N ILE A 912 -10.83 17.77 -8.66
CA ILE A 912 -12.16 17.16 -8.54
C ILE A 912 -12.12 15.72 -9.02
N VAL A 913 -13.15 14.93 -8.71
CA VAL A 913 -13.36 13.61 -9.34
C VAL A 913 -13.48 13.80 -10.85
N MET A 914 -12.81 12.96 -11.63
CA MET A 914 -12.86 13.04 -13.10
C MET A 914 -14.24 12.68 -13.64
N GLY A 915 -14.68 13.35 -14.71
CA GLY A 915 -15.97 13.13 -15.34
C GLY A 915 -16.15 11.72 -15.90
N THR A 916 -17.39 11.39 -16.25
CA THR A 916 -17.76 10.08 -16.85
C THR A 916 -16.81 9.72 -17.98
N LEU A 917 -16.15 8.56 -17.87
CA LEU A 917 -15.20 8.07 -18.87
C LEU A 917 -15.71 6.77 -19.49
N VAL A 918 -15.79 6.73 -20.81
CA VAL A 918 -16.10 5.51 -21.57
C VAL A 918 -14.79 4.90 -22.06
N ARG A 919 -14.59 3.60 -21.78
CA ARG A 919 -13.44 2.84 -22.32
C ARG A 919 -13.92 1.68 -23.18
N VAL A 920 -13.22 1.43 -24.25
CA VAL A 920 -13.47 0.28 -25.14
C VAL A 920 -12.26 -0.63 -25.16
N GLY A 921 -12.50 -1.91 -25.31
CA GLY A 921 -11.41 -2.88 -25.32
C GLY A 921 -11.87 -4.28 -25.68
N GLY A 922 -10.99 -5.23 -25.46
CA GLY A 922 -11.29 -6.64 -25.64
C GLY A 922 -10.21 -7.54 -25.11
N ARG A 923 -10.60 -8.80 -24.90
CA ARG A 923 -9.72 -9.89 -24.49
C ARG A 923 -9.84 -11.04 -25.48
N ILE A 924 -8.71 -11.64 -25.80
CA ILE A 924 -8.62 -12.94 -26.45
C ILE A 924 -7.97 -13.90 -25.47
N SER A 925 -8.55 -15.07 -25.25
CA SER A 925 -7.98 -16.12 -24.41
C SER A 925 -8.07 -17.49 -25.10
N PHE A 926 -7.04 -18.32 -24.90
CA PHE A 926 -6.92 -19.65 -25.53
C PHE A 926 -6.27 -20.66 -24.57
#